data_412ac2f471c712e14761db7427f775d0
#
_entry.id   412ac2f471c712e14761db7427f775d0
#
_cell.length_a   1.000
_cell.length_b   1.000
_cell.length_c   1.000
_cell.angle_alpha   90.00
_cell.angle_beta   90.00
_cell.angle_gamma   90.00
#
_symmetry.space_group_name_H-M   'P 1'
#
loop_
_entity.id
_entity.type
_entity.pdbx_description
1 polymer ?
#
loop_
_entity_poly.entity_id
_entity_poly.type
_entity_poly.pdbx_seq_one_letter_code
_entity_poly.pdbx_strand_id
1 'polypeptide(L)'
;MNQFILHSDYQPTGDQPQAIWQLVGGLQSGEREQTLLGVTGSGKTFTMANIIAERNVPTLILAHNKTLAAQLFSEFKQFFPENEVHYFVSYFDYYQPEAYIASSDTYIEKDSAINEEIDRLRHAATDALLTRRDVIIVASVSCIYGLGSPSDYYDLSITVKTGERRLQDKFLRQLMDIQYHRNDIDFARGTFRVRGDVVDVFPASGETAYRVEFFGDDVDRITHIDPLTGEIIDEPSQFTLFPSSHYATPKQKIQAAIEGIRREYDERVAWFEANDKLLEAQRLTQRTKYDLEMLEQTGFVKGIENYSRYLTNREPGEQPATLLDYFPDDFLMMVDESHVTVPQVRGMYNGDRARKEVLVQYGFRLPSALDNRPLRFDEFDRHINQVIYVSATPGDYELERSPAPAQQVIRPTGLLDPEISVRPTDGQVDDLVAEIKDRIDKKQRVLVTTLTKRMAEDLSSYLTDMGVKTAYIHSEIDTLERGDILRDLRMGVYDVLVGINLLREGIDLPEVSLVAIMDADKEGFLRSERSLIQTIGRAARHVDGAVIMYGDTITDSMRVAIDETKRRRSIQQAYNQEHGITPRGITKAIDEGLRAIIPQKEDEKPKLDLKKIPKDEYASLVKDLTGQMKLASANLEFERAAELRDLIAEIKRKM
;
A
#
# COMPACT_ATOMS: atom_id res chain seq x y z
N MET A 1 26.01 10.78 -6.99
CA MET A 1 24.92 10.35 -6.11
C MET A 1 23.68 11.12 -6.56
N ASN A 2 22.59 10.42 -6.81
CA ASN A 2 21.35 11.09 -7.14
C ASN A 2 20.85 11.84 -5.90
N GLN A 3 20.44 13.09 -6.09
CA GLN A 3 19.88 13.90 -5.01
C GLN A 3 18.37 13.98 -5.16
N PHE A 4 17.66 14.14 -4.06
CA PHE A 4 16.25 14.44 -4.11
C PHE A 4 16.03 15.86 -4.63
N ILE A 5 15.25 15.99 -5.70
CA ILE A 5 14.90 17.27 -6.33
C ILE A 5 13.42 17.52 -6.08
N LEU A 6 13.13 18.45 -5.17
CA LEU A 6 11.75 18.83 -4.83
C LEU A 6 11.19 19.79 -5.88
N HIS A 7 10.12 19.37 -6.53
CA HIS A 7 9.33 20.19 -7.44
C HIS A 7 8.05 20.64 -6.75
N SER A 8 7.86 21.95 -6.63
CA SER A 8 6.64 22.52 -6.06
C SER A 8 6.46 23.97 -6.47
N ASP A 9 5.21 24.34 -6.80
CA ASP A 9 4.80 25.74 -7.00
C ASP A 9 4.64 26.50 -5.67
N TYR A 10 4.71 25.77 -4.54
CA TYR A 10 4.53 26.33 -3.20
C TYR A 10 5.86 26.52 -2.49
N GLN A 11 5.89 27.52 -1.62
CA GLN A 11 6.96 27.72 -0.66
C GLN A 11 6.45 27.45 0.76
N PRO A 12 7.30 26.98 1.69
CA PRO A 12 6.90 26.79 3.08
C PRO A 12 6.38 28.09 3.71
N THR A 13 5.19 28.02 4.30
CA THR A 13 4.50 29.17 4.92
C THR A 13 3.93 28.82 6.29
N GLY A 14 3.50 29.83 7.05
CA GLY A 14 2.98 29.61 8.41
C GLY A 14 4.02 29.01 9.34
N ASP A 15 3.68 27.92 9.98
CA ASP A 15 4.55 27.17 10.90
C ASP A 15 5.52 26.23 10.18
N GLN A 16 5.33 26.00 8.87
CA GLN A 16 6.13 25.02 8.11
C GLN A 16 7.63 25.30 8.16
N PRO A 17 8.13 26.55 7.90
CA PRO A 17 9.56 26.83 7.95
C PRO A 17 10.19 26.48 9.30
N GLN A 18 9.51 26.81 10.40
CA GLN A 18 9.98 26.53 11.75
C GLN A 18 9.97 25.04 12.05
N ALA A 19 8.89 24.32 11.66
CA ALA A 19 8.78 22.88 11.84
C ALA A 19 9.86 22.13 11.05
N ILE A 20 10.11 22.51 9.79
CA ILE A 20 11.18 21.93 8.94
C ILE A 20 12.54 22.16 9.62
N TRP A 21 12.85 23.42 9.99
CA TRP A 21 14.11 23.75 10.64
C TRP A 21 14.35 22.96 11.93
N GLN A 22 13.31 22.84 12.79
CA GLN A 22 13.40 22.10 14.04
C GLN A 22 13.66 20.62 13.80
N LEU A 23 12.88 19.98 12.90
CA LEU A 23 12.98 18.55 12.64
C LEU A 23 14.28 18.18 11.92
N VAL A 24 14.70 18.97 10.93
CA VAL A 24 15.98 18.76 10.24
C VAL A 24 17.15 18.97 11.21
N GLY A 25 17.10 20.00 12.06
CA GLY A 25 18.10 20.25 13.10
C GLY A 25 18.22 19.09 14.08
N GLY A 26 17.10 18.51 14.53
CA GLY A 26 17.07 17.34 15.37
C GLY A 26 17.68 16.10 14.67
N LEU A 27 17.33 15.85 13.40
CA LEU A 27 17.92 14.78 12.61
C LEU A 27 19.45 14.95 12.44
N GLN A 28 19.91 16.18 12.23
CA GLN A 28 21.37 16.48 12.10
C GLN A 28 22.11 16.33 13.43
N SER A 29 21.46 16.63 14.55
CA SER A 29 22.02 16.44 15.89
C SER A 29 21.96 15.00 16.39
N GLY A 30 21.38 14.08 15.62
CA GLY A 30 21.30 12.66 15.94
C GLY A 30 20.12 12.28 16.81
N GLU A 31 19.08 13.12 16.92
CA GLU A 31 17.84 12.72 17.60
C GLU A 31 17.20 11.55 16.87
N ARG A 32 16.94 10.48 17.61
CA ARG A 32 16.39 9.26 17.06
C ARG A 32 14.90 9.37 16.74
N GLU A 33 14.14 10.05 17.60
CA GLU A 33 12.68 10.10 17.54
C GLU A 33 12.18 11.53 17.69
N GLN A 34 11.39 12.00 16.74
CA GLN A 34 10.80 13.33 16.75
C GLN A 34 9.32 13.24 16.35
N THR A 35 8.52 14.23 16.72
CA THR A 35 7.09 14.30 16.39
C THR A 35 6.76 15.60 15.70
N LEU A 36 6.05 15.50 14.57
CA LEU A 36 5.36 16.60 13.89
C LEU A 36 3.88 16.57 14.30
N LEU A 37 3.46 17.51 15.15
CA LEU A 37 2.06 17.73 15.46
C LEU A 37 1.51 18.69 14.40
N GLY A 38 0.90 18.14 13.36
CA GLY A 38 0.36 18.94 12.25
C GLY A 38 -1.15 18.78 12.11
N VAL A 39 -1.90 19.88 12.23
CA VAL A 39 -3.36 19.86 12.06
C VAL A 39 -3.77 19.46 10.63
N THR A 40 -5.01 19.01 10.46
CA THR A 40 -5.55 18.71 9.14
C THR A 40 -5.54 19.95 8.25
N GLY A 41 -4.98 19.82 7.04
CA GLY A 41 -4.88 20.95 6.08
C GLY A 41 -3.72 21.92 6.30
N SER A 42 -2.81 21.65 7.25
CA SER A 42 -1.61 22.47 7.45
C SER A 42 -0.47 22.19 6.45
N GLY A 43 -0.61 21.20 5.58
CA GLY A 43 0.41 20.83 4.59
C GLY A 43 1.51 19.91 5.13
N LYS A 44 1.17 18.96 6.02
CA LYS A 44 2.13 17.99 6.57
C LYS A 44 2.95 17.26 5.50
N THR A 45 2.30 16.81 4.42
CA THR A 45 2.98 16.10 3.31
C THR A 45 4.06 16.98 2.67
N PHE A 46 3.78 18.26 2.48
CA PHE A 46 4.76 19.21 1.93
C PHE A 46 5.93 19.45 2.90
N THR A 47 5.66 19.53 4.20
CA THR A 47 6.70 19.60 5.24
C THR A 47 7.58 18.35 5.21
N MET A 48 6.99 17.15 5.11
CA MET A 48 7.72 15.90 4.96
C MET A 48 8.60 15.90 3.71
N ALA A 49 8.08 16.36 2.57
CA ALA A 49 8.82 16.46 1.32
C ALA A 49 10.05 17.37 1.43
N ASN A 50 9.91 18.54 2.08
CA ASN A 50 11.05 19.43 2.34
C ASN A 50 12.12 18.79 3.23
N ILE A 51 11.71 18.07 4.28
CA ILE A 51 12.64 17.35 5.17
C ILE A 51 13.40 16.26 4.38
N ILE A 52 12.73 15.52 3.51
CA ILE A 52 13.35 14.48 2.66
C ILE A 52 14.39 15.11 1.73
N ALA A 53 14.05 16.21 1.06
CA ALA A 53 14.95 16.92 0.16
C ALA A 53 16.20 17.42 0.90
N GLU A 54 16.07 17.98 2.11
CA GLU A 54 17.20 18.47 2.90
C GLU A 54 18.06 17.35 3.48
N ARG A 55 17.45 16.24 3.93
CA ARG A 55 18.18 15.10 4.51
C ARG A 55 18.88 14.27 3.46
N ASN A 56 18.30 14.14 2.30
CA ASN A 56 18.85 13.43 1.14
C ASN A 56 19.29 11.98 1.43
N VAL A 57 18.45 11.23 2.14
CA VAL A 57 18.64 9.80 2.46
C VAL A 57 17.41 8.99 2.04
N PRO A 58 17.55 7.69 1.74
CA PRO A 58 16.40 6.83 1.47
C PRO A 58 15.36 6.94 2.57
N THR A 59 14.09 7.04 2.19
CA THR A 59 13.01 7.32 3.14
C THR A 59 11.88 6.31 3.02
N LEU A 60 11.45 5.77 4.16
CA LEU A 60 10.23 4.97 4.29
C LEU A 60 9.13 5.82 4.90
N ILE A 61 8.00 5.91 4.22
CA ILE A 61 6.77 6.53 4.73
C ILE A 61 5.77 5.43 5.02
N LEU A 62 5.43 5.27 6.31
CA LEU A 62 4.52 4.22 6.77
C LEU A 62 3.13 4.80 7.02
N ALA A 63 2.12 4.24 6.35
CA ALA A 63 0.71 4.59 6.48
C ALA A 63 -0.11 3.38 6.97
N HIS A 64 -1.18 3.63 7.72
CA HIS A 64 -1.97 2.57 8.36
C HIS A 64 -2.91 1.80 7.40
N ASN A 65 -3.19 2.31 6.20
CA ASN A 65 -4.03 1.64 5.19
C ASN A 65 -3.58 1.92 3.76
N LYS A 66 -4.09 1.10 2.80
CA LYS A 66 -3.77 1.20 1.37
C LYS A 66 -4.18 2.55 0.75
N THR A 67 -5.34 3.07 1.13
CA THR A 67 -5.90 4.32 0.55
C THR A 67 -5.05 5.52 0.90
N LEU A 68 -4.67 5.67 2.18
CA LEU A 68 -3.77 6.74 2.61
C LEU A 68 -2.38 6.59 1.98
N ALA A 69 -1.85 5.36 1.93
CA ALA A 69 -0.58 5.10 1.27
C ALA A 69 -0.64 5.47 -0.23
N ALA A 70 -1.74 5.18 -0.93
CA ALA A 70 -1.93 5.56 -2.33
C ALA A 70 -1.97 7.09 -2.52
N GLN A 71 -2.69 7.80 -1.66
CA GLN A 71 -2.72 9.26 -1.69
C GLN A 71 -1.32 9.84 -1.48
N LEU A 72 -0.60 9.41 -0.44
CA LEU A 72 0.76 9.86 -0.18
C LEU A 72 1.70 9.53 -1.34
N PHE A 73 1.62 8.32 -1.90
CA PHE A 73 2.41 7.94 -3.07
C PHE A 73 2.20 8.91 -4.24
N SER A 74 0.94 9.24 -4.57
CA SER A 74 0.61 10.18 -5.63
C SER A 74 1.16 11.58 -5.34
N GLU A 75 1.02 12.09 -4.12
CA GLU A 75 1.54 13.39 -3.71
C GLU A 75 3.09 13.43 -3.78
N PHE A 76 3.79 12.41 -3.26
CA PHE A 76 5.25 12.34 -3.31
C PHE A 76 5.79 12.14 -4.73
N LYS A 77 5.08 11.41 -5.59
CA LYS A 77 5.44 11.28 -7.01
C LYS A 77 5.39 12.63 -7.75
N GLN A 78 4.45 13.51 -7.37
CA GLN A 78 4.38 14.87 -7.91
C GLN A 78 5.49 15.76 -7.36
N PHE A 79 5.86 15.62 -6.07
CA PHE A 79 6.95 16.37 -5.47
C PHE A 79 8.34 15.93 -5.96
N PHE A 80 8.51 14.66 -6.33
CA PHE A 80 9.79 14.08 -6.72
C PHE A 80 9.68 13.30 -8.05
N PRO A 81 9.33 13.98 -9.17
CA PRO A 81 9.12 13.31 -10.46
C PRO A 81 10.39 12.69 -11.06
N GLU A 82 11.57 13.18 -10.68
CA GLU A 82 12.88 12.69 -11.16
C GLU A 82 13.50 11.61 -10.26
N ASN A 83 12.91 11.37 -9.08
CA ASN A 83 13.41 10.42 -8.10
C ASN A 83 12.55 9.14 -8.05
N GLU A 84 13.07 8.11 -7.43
CA GLU A 84 12.37 6.84 -7.29
C GLU A 84 11.35 6.90 -6.15
N VAL A 85 10.09 7.07 -6.47
CA VAL A 85 8.97 6.99 -5.52
C VAL A 85 8.18 5.74 -5.81
N HIS A 86 8.06 4.85 -4.83
CA HIS A 86 7.44 3.53 -4.97
C HIS A 86 6.36 3.27 -3.94
N TYR A 87 5.45 2.35 -4.30
CA TYR A 87 4.31 1.96 -3.50
C TYR A 87 4.47 0.51 -3.03
N PHE A 88 4.40 0.28 -1.71
CA PHE A 88 4.60 -1.05 -1.14
C PHE A 88 3.50 -1.40 -0.13
N VAL A 89 2.45 -2.07 -0.61
CA VAL A 89 1.32 -2.50 0.20
C VAL A 89 1.05 -3.99 0.01
N SER A 90 0.05 -4.55 0.70
CA SER A 90 -0.37 -5.93 0.46
C SER A 90 -0.87 -6.08 -0.98
N TYR A 91 -0.33 -7.06 -1.71
CA TYR A 91 -0.69 -7.34 -3.10
C TYR A 91 -1.98 -8.16 -3.26
N PHE A 92 -2.69 -8.43 -2.18
CA PHE A 92 -3.97 -9.13 -2.25
C PHE A 92 -5.13 -8.14 -2.44
N ASP A 93 -5.94 -8.34 -3.49
CA ASP A 93 -7.25 -7.67 -3.62
C ASP A 93 -8.25 -8.26 -2.64
N TYR A 94 -8.23 -9.60 -2.53
CA TYR A 94 -8.96 -10.36 -1.55
C TYR A 94 -8.01 -11.29 -0.81
N TYR A 95 -8.14 -11.37 0.50
CA TYR A 95 -7.32 -12.24 1.34
C TYR A 95 -8.14 -12.86 2.46
N GLN A 96 -8.38 -14.16 2.37
CA GLN A 96 -8.88 -14.99 3.44
C GLN A 96 -7.71 -15.81 4.00
N PRO A 97 -7.23 -15.52 5.21
CA PRO A 97 -6.16 -16.31 5.81
C PRO A 97 -6.61 -17.73 6.11
N GLU A 98 -5.69 -18.68 5.96
CA GLU A 98 -5.88 -20.03 6.45
C GLU A 98 -6.17 -20.03 7.95
N ALA A 99 -7.24 -20.71 8.36
CA ALA A 99 -7.63 -20.79 9.76
C ALA A 99 -8.32 -22.12 10.08
N TYR A 100 -8.32 -22.51 11.35
CA TYR A 100 -9.08 -23.64 11.82
C TYR A 100 -9.87 -23.28 13.08
N ILE A 101 -11.17 -23.60 13.06
CA ILE A 101 -12.09 -23.35 14.16
C ILE A 101 -12.37 -24.70 14.84
N ALA A 102 -11.66 -24.98 15.92
CA ALA A 102 -11.71 -26.24 16.61
C ALA A 102 -13.10 -26.59 17.17
N SER A 103 -13.90 -25.58 17.58
CA SER A 103 -15.24 -25.78 18.14
C SER A 103 -16.26 -26.32 17.14
N SER A 104 -16.08 -26.06 15.84
CA SER A 104 -16.95 -26.51 14.75
C SER A 104 -16.27 -27.47 13.79
N ASP A 105 -15.02 -27.88 14.07
CA ASP A 105 -14.16 -28.68 13.15
C ASP A 105 -14.14 -28.11 11.73
N THR A 106 -14.06 -26.80 11.61
CA THR A 106 -14.12 -26.10 10.32
C THR A 106 -12.73 -25.61 9.92
N TYR A 107 -12.20 -26.18 8.84
CA TYR A 107 -10.99 -25.68 8.20
C TYR A 107 -11.35 -24.66 7.11
N ILE A 108 -10.75 -23.49 7.21
CA ILE A 108 -10.86 -22.42 6.23
C ILE A 108 -9.56 -22.42 5.43
N GLU A 109 -9.66 -22.80 4.17
CA GLU A 109 -8.51 -22.75 3.25
C GLU A 109 -8.10 -21.31 2.97
N LYS A 110 -6.78 -21.10 2.77
CA LYS A 110 -6.28 -19.82 2.28
C LYS A 110 -6.86 -19.54 0.88
N ASP A 111 -7.62 -18.47 0.77
CA ASP A 111 -8.10 -17.96 -0.50
C ASP A 111 -7.58 -16.53 -0.71
N SER A 112 -7.08 -16.23 -1.91
CA SER A 112 -6.49 -14.93 -2.19
C SER A 112 -6.46 -14.66 -3.69
N ALA A 113 -6.84 -13.45 -4.06
CA ALA A 113 -6.62 -12.90 -5.38
C ALA A 113 -5.42 -11.94 -5.34
N ILE A 114 -4.42 -12.19 -6.18
CA ILE A 114 -3.22 -11.36 -6.29
C ILE A 114 -3.47 -10.27 -7.33
N ASN A 115 -3.20 -9.04 -6.96
CA ASN A 115 -3.15 -7.92 -7.88
C ASN A 115 -1.76 -7.86 -8.52
N GLU A 116 -1.67 -8.20 -9.79
CA GLU A 116 -0.40 -8.24 -10.53
C GLU A 116 0.30 -6.88 -10.59
N GLU A 117 -0.47 -5.79 -10.61
CA GLU A 117 0.09 -4.45 -10.66
C GLU A 117 0.72 -4.04 -9.32
N ILE A 118 0.05 -4.36 -8.20
CA ILE A 118 0.64 -4.13 -6.87
C ILE A 118 1.87 -5.02 -6.66
N ASP A 119 1.87 -6.25 -7.18
CA ASP A 119 3.02 -7.14 -7.10
C ASP A 119 4.22 -6.56 -7.88
N ARG A 120 3.98 -6.05 -9.09
CA ARG A 120 4.98 -5.30 -9.87
C ARG A 120 5.58 -4.13 -9.09
N LEU A 121 4.72 -3.30 -8.48
CA LEU A 121 5.15 -2.14 -7.70
C LEU A 121 6.00 -2.54 -6.48
N ARG A 122 5.71 -3.69 -5.87
CA ARG A 122 6.52 -4.24 -4.78
C ARG A 122 7.92 -4.67 -5.24
N HIS A 123 8.01 -5.34 -6.39
CA HIS A 123 9.30 -5.67 -7.01
C HIS A 123 10.07 -4.40 -7.39
N ALA A 124 9.42 -3.42 -7.99
CA ALA A 124 10.03 -2.15 -8.32
C ALA A 124 10.61 -1.42 -7.09
N ALA A 125 9.89 -1.49 -5.95
CA ALA A 125 10.36 -0.90 -4.70
C ALA A 125 11.65 -1.57 -4.18
N THR A 126 11.71 -2.90 -4.17
CA THR A 126 12.91 -3.63 -3.73
C THR A 126 14.09 -3.45 -4.68
N ASP A 127 13.85 -3.47 -5.99
CA ASP A 127 14.87 -3.25 -7.00
C ASP A 127 15.49 -1.85 -6.88
N ALA A 128 14.66 -0.83 -6.66
CA ALA A 128 15.11 0.55 -6.46
C ALA A 128 15.98 0.68 -5.20
N LEU A 129 15.56 0.09 -4.08
CA LEU A 129 16.33 0.14 -2.82
C LEU A 129 17.73 -0.50 -2.95
N LEU A 130 17.86 -1.54 -3.76
CA LEU A 130 19.14 -2.23 -3.99
C LEU A 130 20.04 -1.52 -5.01
N THR A 131 19.51 -0.60 -5.82
CA THR A 131 20.26 0.02 -6.92
C THR A 131 20.45 1.52 -6.78
N ARG A 132 19.62 2.21 -5.99
CA ARG A 132 19.61 3.68 -5.86
C ARG A 132 19.57 4.12 -4.40
N ARG A 133 19.89 5.40 -4.18
CA ARG A 133 19.85 6.04 -2.86
C ARG A 133 18.77 7.11 -2.73
N ASP A 134 18.26 7.62 -3.83
CA ASP A 134 17.21 8.65 -3.91
C ASP A 134 15.83 7.98 -4.02
N VAL A 135 15.52 7.14 -3.04
CA VAL A 135 14.33 6.27 -3.03
C VAL A 135 13.39 6.66 -1.89
N ILE A 136 12.13 6.87 -2.22
CA ILE A 136 11.02 7.02 -1.27
C ILE A 136 10.09 5.83 -1.43
N ILE A 137 9.88 5.07 -0.35
CA ILE A 137 8.88 4.01 -0.33
C ILE A 137 7.70 4.45 0.52
N VAL A 138 6.51 4.47 -0.07
CA VAL A 138 5.26 4.65 0.69
C VAL A 138 4.64 3.28 0.92
N ALA A 139 4.60 2.86 2.17
CA ALA A 139 4.20 1.52 2.54
C ALA A 139 3.03 1.48 3.53
N SER A 140 2.28 0.38 3.50
CA SER A 140 1.39 0.00 4.60
C SER A 140 2.12 -0.91 5.58
N VAL A 141 1.41 -1.35 6.63
CA VAL A 141 1.94 -2.31 7.61
C VAL A 141 2.47 -3.61 6.98
N SER A 142 2.20 -3.86 5.71
CA SER A 142 2.76 -5.01 4.98
C SER A 142 4.30 -5.00 4.92
N CYS A 143 4.94 -3.85 5.15
CA CYS A 143 6.40 -3.72 5.17
C CYS A 143 7.09 -4.46 6.33
N ILE A 144 6.35 -4.80 7.40
CA ILE A 144 6.89 -5.58 8.54
C ILE A 144 6.67 -7.09 8.40
N TYR A 145 6.03 -7.54 7.33
CA TYR A 145 5.85 -8.97 7.05
C TYR A 145 7.06 -9.55 6.32
N GLY A 146 7.27 -10.86 6.54
CA GLY A 146 8.36 -11.60 5.91
C GLY A 146 8.40 -11.41 4.39
N LEU A 147 9.58 -11.06 3.93
CA LEU A 147 10.01 -10.95 2.54
C LEU A 147 11.23 -11.86 2.38
N GLY A 148 11.69 -12.10 1.17
CA GLY A 148 12.92 -12.85 0.95
C GLY A 148 14.15 -12.11 1.45
N SER A 149 15.27 -12.84 1.61
CA SER A 149 16.55 -12.25 2.01
C SER A 149 17.05 -11.23 0.97
N PRO A 150 17.37 -9.97 1.37
CA PRO A 150 17.92 -8.98 0.44
C PRO A 150 19.20 -9.43 -0.24
N SER A 151 20.10 -10.12 0.50
CA SER A 151 21.36 -10.64 -0.04
C SER A 151 21.11 -11.72 -1.10
N ASP A 152 20.21 -12.69 -0.84
CA ASP A 152 19.88 -13.71 -1.82
C ASP A 152 19.22 -13.13 -3.08
N TYR A 153 18.34 -12.14 -2.88
CA TYR A 153 17.66 -11.45 -3.97
C TYR A 153 18.64 -10.68 -4.86
N TYR A 154 19.64 -10.00 -4.24
CA TYR A 154 20.69 -9.29 -4.96
C TYR A 154 21.68 -10.25 -5.64
N ASP A 155 22.16 -11.28 -4.93
CA ASP A 155 23.16 -12.24 -5.44
C ASP A 155 22.63 -13.06 -6.62
N LEU A 156 21.33 -13.28 -6.69
CA LEU A 156 20.65 -13.94 -7.81
C LEU A 156 20.43 -13.00 -9.00
N SER A 157 20.67 -11.70 -8.90
CA SER A 157 20.46 -10.76 -10.00
C SER A 157 21.36 -11.08 -11.20
N ILE A 158 20.88 -10.79 -12.41
CA ILE A 158 21.60 -11.04 -13.67
C ILE A 158 21.81 -9.71 -14.36
N THR A 159 23.08 -9.28 -14.48
CA THR A 159 23.44 -8.13 -15.33
C THR A 159 23.89 -8.61 -16.69
N VAL A 160 23.33 -8.05 -17.74
CA VAL A 160 23.68 -8.31 -19.15
C VAL A 160 24.24 -7.04 -19.78
N LYS A 161 25.35 -7.17 -20.53
CA LYS A 161 26.03 -6.03 -21.20
C LYS A 161 26.21 -6.30 -22.67
N THR A 162 26.03 -5.29 -23.50
CA THR A 162 26.35 -5.35 -24.93
C THR A 162 27.84 -5.62 -25.15
N GLY A 163 28.19 -6.53 -26.02
CA GLY A 163 29.57 -6.96 -26.34
C GLY A 163 30.19 -7.93 -25.33
N GLU A 164 29.46 -8.38 -24.32
CA GLU A 164 29.97 -9.41 -23.41
C GLU A 164 29.86 -10.81 -24.00
N ARG A 165 30.80 -11.68 -23.70
CA ARG A 165 30.72 -13.10 -24.06
C ARG A 165 29.79 -13.84 -23.12
N ARG A 166 28.65 -14.29 -23.62
CA ARG A 166 27.62 -15.01 -22.87
C ARG A 166 26.91 -16.03 -23.75
N LEU A 167 27.02 -17.29 -23.42
CA LEU A 167 26.27 -18.34 -24.09
C LEU A 167 24.77 -18.19 -23.85
N GLN A 168 23.95 -18.19 -24.91
CA GLN A 168 22.49 -18.11 -24.83
C GLN A 168 21.92 -19.18 -23.88
N ASP A 169 22.32 -20.45 -24.02
CA ASP A 169 21.86 -21.55 -23.16
C ASP A 169 22.16 -21.29 -21.66
N LYS A 170 23.30 -20.68 -21.36
CA LYS A 170 23.65 -20.32 -19.99
C LYS A 170 22.72 -19.20 -19.48
N PHE A 171 22.46 -18.21 -20.29
CA PHE A 171 21.54 -17.12 -19.95
C PHE A 171 20.12 -17.65 -19.71
N LEU A 172 19.60 -18.54 -20.56
CA LEU A 172 18.30 -19.16 -20.36
C LEU A 172 18.20 -19.95 -19.05
N ARG A 173 19.27 -20.70 -18.67
CA ARG A 173 19.32 -21.38 -17.38
C ARG A 173 19.33 -20.41 -16.21
N GLN A 174 20.10 -19.32 -16.30
CA GLN A 174 20.10 -18.27 -15.28
C GLN A 174 18.73 -17.64 -15.10
N LEU A 175 17.96 -17.37 -16.18
CA LEU A 175 16.59 -16.89 -16.11
C LEU A 175 15.68 -17.84 -15.34
N MET A 176 15.79 -19.16 -15.59
CA MET A 176 15.03 -20.17 -14.84
C MET A 176 15.45 -20.23 -13.36
N ASP A 177 16.75 -20.07 -13.08
CA ASP A 177 17.27 -20.08 -11.70
C ASP A 177 16.73 -18.90 -10.86
N ILE A 178 16.44 -17.74 -11.51
CA ILE A 178 15.79 -16.59 -10.89
C ILE A 178 14.26 -16.61 -11.04
N GLN A 179 13.71 -17.78 -11.34
CA GLN A 179 12.26 -18.07 -11.41
C GLN A 179 11.49 -17.38 -12.53
N TYR A 180 12.17 -16.97 -13.63
CA TYR A 180 11.48 -16.62 -14.86
C TYR A 180 11.05 -17.88 -15.61
N HIS A 181 9.85 -17.84 -16.16
CA HIS A 181 9.29 -18.95 -16.90
C HIS A 181 9.34 -18.71 -18.41
N ARG A 182 9.67 -19.75 -19.20
CA ARG A 182 9.58 -19.63 -20.64
C ARG A 182 8.12 -19.66 -21.07
N ASN A 183 7.68 -18.62 -21.76
CA ASN A 183 6.37 -18.56 -22.37
C ASN A 183 6.46 -17.84 -23.72
N ASP A 184 6.43 -18.62 -24.80
CA ASP A 184 6.58 -18.08 -26.17
C ASP A 184 5.23 -17.56 -26.71
N ILE A 185 4.10 -17.78 -26.02
CA ILE A 185 2.75 -17.44 -26.45
C ILE A 185 2.20 -16.25 -25.69
N ASP A 186 2.19 -16.32 -24.37
CA ASP A 186 1.73 -15.26 -23.48
C ASP A 186 2.94 -14.62 -22.80
N PHE A 187 3.37 -13.48 -23.35
CA PHE A 187 4.55 -12.77 -22.87
C PHE A 187 4.14 -11.80 -21.74
N ALA A 188 4.11 -12.34 -20.54
CA ALA A 188 3.74 -11.64 -19.32
C ALA A 188 4.96 -11.32 -18.43
N ARG A 189 4.78 -10.53 -17.39
CA ARG A 189 5.83 -10.22 -16.40
C ARG A 189 6.37 -11.51 -15.76
N GLY A 190 7.68 -11.55 -15.51
CA GLY A 190 8.35 -12.75 -14.98
C GLY A 190 8.48 -13.88 -16.00
N THR A 191 8.26 -13.62 -17.30
CA THR A 191 8.47 -14.59 -18.36
C THR A 191 9.56 -14.15 -19.34
N PHE A 192 10.06 -15.13 -20.09
CA PHE A 192 10.92 -14.89 -21.25
C PHE A 192 10.46 -15.72 -22.43
N ARG A 193 10.75 -15.26 -23.64
CA ARG A 193 10.50 -15.98 -24.88
C ARG A 193 11.76 -16.04 -25.74
N VAL A 194 11.88 -17.09 -26.55
CA VAL A 194 13.08 -17.33 -27.36
C VAL A 194 12.69 -17.51 -28.82
N ARG A 195 13.37 -16.77 -29.71
CA ARG A 195 13.20 -16.83 -31.18
C ARG A 195 14.55 -16.86 -31.88
N GLY A 196 15.07 -18.06 -32.13
CA GLY A 196 16.41 -18.20 -32.63
C GLY A 196 17.47 -17.62 -31.71
N ASP A 197 18.24 -16.66 -32.18
CA ASP A 197 19.29 -15.99 -31.41
C ASP A 197 18.77 -14.79 -30.60
N VAL A 198 17.46 -14.60 -30.52
CA VAL A 198 16.82 -13.49 -29.80
C VAL A 198 16.10 -14.00 -28.57
N VAL A 199 16.35 -13.37 -27.43
CA VAL A 199 15.68 -13.63 -26.15
C VAL A 199 15.01 -12.35 -25.65
N ASP A 200 13.69 -12.36 -25.57
CA ASP A 200 12.92 -11.28 -24.95
C ASP A 200 12.64 -11.66 -23.48
N VAL A 201 12.89 -10.74 -22.55
CA VAL A 201 12.66 -10.95 -21.11
C VAL A 201 11.79 -9.81 -20.57
N PHE A 202 10.70 -10.16 -19.90
CA PHE A 202 9.81 -9.18 -19.27
C PHE A 202 10.04 -9.16 -17.75
N PRO A 203 10.72 -8.12 -17.22
CA PRO A 203 11.00 -8.02 -15.79
C PRO A 203 9.75 -8.06 -14.94
N ALA A 204 9.82 -8.67 -13.75
CA ALA A 204 8.72 -8.69 -12.78
C ALA A 204 8.36 -7.28 -12.27
N SER A 205 9.37 -6.41 -12.15
CA SER A 205 9.23 -5.00 -11.70
C SER A 205 8.89 -4.02 -12.83
N GLY A 206 9.00 -4.43 -14.11
CA GLY A 206 8.93 -3.54 -15.26
C GLY A 206 7.53 -3.41 -15.88
N GLU A 207 7.33 -2.33 -16.63
CA GLU A 207 6.20 -2.13 -17.56
C GLU A 207 6.58 -2.49 -19.01
N THR A 208 7.87 -2.62 -19.26
CA THR A 208 8.48 -2.81 -20.56
C THR A 208 9.44 -3.98 -20.49
N ALA A 209 9.84 -4.52 -21.67
CA ALA A 209 10.66 -5.71 -21.76
C ALA A 209 12.04 -5.40 -22.37
N TYR A 210 13.00 -6.29 -22.13
CA TYR A 210 14.32 -6.25 -22.77
C TYR A 210 14.44 -7.33 -23.81
N ARG A 211 14.95 -6.97 -24.99
CA ARG A 211 15.33 -7.88 -26.06
C ARG A 211 16.84 -7.98 -26.09
N VAL A 212 17.36 -9.21 -26.00
CA VAL A 212 18.78 -9.53 -26.08
C VAL A 212 19.01 -10.31 -27.36
N GLU A 213 19.80 -9.76 -28.28
CA GLU A 213 20.19 -10.38 -29.55
C GLU A 213 21.58 -10.97 -29.39
N PHE A 214 21.75 -12.25 -29.76
CA PHE A 214 23.02 -12.96 -29.70
C PHE A 214 23.61 -13.14 -31.11
N PHE A 215 24.93 -12.97 -31.18
CA PHE A 215 25.69 -13.36 -32.37
C PHE A 215 26.77 -14.39 -31.97
N GLY A 216 26.45 -15.67 -32.16
CA GLY A 216 27.25 -16.76 -31.63
C GLY A 216 27.25 -16.77 -30.10
N ASP A 217 28.41 -16.58 -29.50
CA ASP A 217 28.58 -16.57 -28.01
C ASP A 217 28.56 -15.17 -27.42
N ASP A 218 28.33 -14.14 -28.22
CA ASP A 218 28.41 -12.73 -27.75
C ASP A 218 27.02 -12.09 -27.75
N VAL A 219 26.78 -11.20 -26.80
CA VAL A 219 25.60 -10.32 -26.77
C VAL A 219 25.86 -9.19 -27.77
N ASP A 220 25.19 -9.23 -28.90
CA ASP A 220 25.38 -8.26 -29.99
C ASP A 220 24.65 -6.94 -29.70
N ARG A 221 23.38 -7.05 -29.26
CA ARG A 221 22.52 -5.88 -29.05
C ARG A 221 21.56 -6.10 -27.88
N ILE A 222 21.27 -5.02 -27.17
CA ILE A 222 20.22 -4.96 -26.14
C ILE A 222 19.26 -3.84 -26.52
N THR A 223 17.97 -4.14 -26.59
CA THR A 223 16.92 -3.14 -26.83
C THR A 223 15.85 -3.22 -25.75
N HIS A 224 15.36 -2.05 -25.36
CA HIS A 224 14.22 -1.90 -24.47
C HIS A 224 12.97 -1.78 -25.34
N ILE A 225 12.00 -2.62 -25.14
CA ILE A 225 10.85 -2.77 -26.03
C ILE A 225 9.51 -2.71 -25.28
N ASP A 226 8.49 -2.25 -25.96
CA ASP A 226 7.11 -2.46 -25.54
C ASP A 226 6.74 -3.95 -25.67
N PRO A 227 6.27 -4.62 -24.62
CA PRO A 227 6.05 -6.08 -24.63
C PRO A 227 4.92 -6.51 -25.57
N LEU A 228 3.95 -5.63 -25.85
CA LEU A 228 2.79 -5.93 -26.69
C LEU A 228 3.10 -5.69 -28.17
N THR A 229 3.70 -4.53 -28.48
CA THR A 229 3.91 -4.09 -29.86
C THR A 229 5.27 -4.47 -30.42
N GLY A 230 6.27 -4.71 -29.55
CA GLY A 230 7.67 -4.88 -29.94
C GLY A 230 8.36 -3.58 -30.34
N GLU A 231 7.71 -2.41 -30.15
CA GLU A 231 8.28 -1.10 -30.45
C GLU A 231 9.54 -0.86 -29.62
N ILE A 232 10.62 -0.41 -30.28
CA ILE A 232 11.87 -0.10 -29.58
C ILE A 232 11.76 1.26 -28.91
N ILE A 233 11.96 1.29 -27.60
CA ILE A 233 11.94 2.50 -26.78
C ILE A 233 13.33 3.14 -26.77
N ASP A 234 14.35 2.35 -26.41
CA ASP A 234 15.75 2.76 -26.41
C ASP A 234 16.70 1.55 -26.54
N GLU A 235 18.03 1.82 -26.54
CA GLU A 235 19.09 0.81 -26.67
C GLU A 235 20.09 0.97 -25.49
N PRO A 236 19.81 0.40 -24.32
CA PRO A 236 20.71 0.47 -23.20
C PRO A 236 21.97 -0.39 -23.43
N SER A 237 23.13 0.08 -22.97
CA SER A 237 24.36 -0.69 -23.03
C SER A 237 24.39 -1.87 -22.05
N GLN A 238 23.55 -1.83 -21.02
CA GLN A 238 23.39 -2.90 -20.02
C GLN A 238 22.05 -2.78 -19.31
N PHE A 239 21.57 -3.90 -18.76
CA PHE A 239 20.45 -3.93 -17.82
C PHE A 239 20.68 -4.99 -16.74
N THR A 240 19.96 -4.88 -15.62
CA THR A 240 20.01 -5.85 -14.53
C THR A 240 18.60 -6.39 -14.29
N LEU A 241 18.48 -7.71 -14.22
CA LEU A 241 17.26 -8.42 -13.85
C LEU A 241 17.36 -8.90 -12.42
N PHE A 242 16.35 -8.64 -11.64
CA PHE A 242 16.15 -9.24 -10.33
C PHE A 242 15.21 -10.46 -10.41
N PRO A 243 15.21 -11.36 -9.41
CA PRO A 243 14.32 -12.52 -9.40
C PRO A 243 12.85 -12.16 -9.54
N SER A 244 12.07 -13.02 -10.21
CA SER A 244 10.61 -12.82 -10.36
C SER A 244 9.80 -13.13 -9.09
N SER A 245 10.46 -13.52 -8.01
CA SER A 245 9.87 -13.74 -6.70
C SER A 245 10.83 -13.30 -5.60
N HIS A 246 10.32 -12.62 -4.58
CA HIS A 246 11.11 -12.26 -3.39
C HIS A 246 11.61 -13.50 -2.60
N TYR A 247 10.97 -14.66 -2.79
CA TYR A 247 11.36 -15.93 -2.18
C TYR A 247 12.25 -16.78 -3.09
N ALA A 248 12.80 -16.22 -4.16
CA ALA A 248 13.79 -16.91 -4.96
C ALA A 248 14.99 -17.29 -4.09
N THR A 249 15.33 -18.56 -4.09
CA THR A 249 16.33 -19.15 -3.18
C THR A 249 17.32 -19.95 -4.00
N PRO A 250 18.63 -19.82 -3.77
CA PRO A 250 19.65 -20.62 -4.43
C PRO A 250 19.43 -22.11 -4.23
N LYS A 251 19.65 -22.92 -5.29
CA LYS A 251 19.41 -24.37 -5.29
C LYS A 251 20.04 -25.10 -4.10
N GLN A 252 21.22 -24.69 -3.68
CA GLN A 252 21.92 -25.29 -2.53
C GLN A 252 21.15 -25.08 -1.21
N LYS A 253 20.56 -23.87 -1.03
CA LYS A 253 19.73 -23.58 0.14
C LYS A 253 18.40 -24.34 0.11
N ILE A 254 17.81 -24.54 -1.08
CA ILE A 254 16.59 -25.35 -1.23
C ILE A 254 16.84 -26.78 -0.79
N GLN A 255 17.97 -27.38 -1.18
CA GLN A 255 18.30 -28.75 -0.78
C GLN A 255 18.47 -28.88 0.74
N ALA A 256 19.19 -27.93 1.36
CA ALA A 256 19.32 -27.89 2.82
C ALA A 256 17.98 -27.66 3.53
N ALA A 257 17.10 -26.82 2.96
CA ALA A 257 15.76 -26.58 3.47
C ALA A 257 14.90 -27.85 3.45
N ILE A 258 14.93 -28.64 2.35
CA ILE A 258 14.21 -29.90 2.21
C ILE A 258 14.63 -30.89 3.32
N GLU A 259 15.93 -31.00 3.60
CA GLU A 259 16.43 -31.86 4.68
C GLU A 259 15.95 -31.38 6.07
N GLY A 260 15.96 -30.08 6.31
CA GLY A 260 15.47 -29.49 7.55
C GLY A 260 13.96 -29.68 7.75
N ILE A 261 13.17 -29.43 6.70
CA ILE A 261 11.72 -29.64 6.70
C ILE A 261 11.37 -31.11 6.95
N ARG A 262 12.09 -32.04 6.30
CA ARG A 262 11.88 -33.49 6.48
C ARG A 262 12.14 -33.92 7.91
N ARG A 263 13.22 -33.44 8.53
CA ARG A 263 13.54 -33.74 9.93
C ARG A 263 12.46 -33.20 10.88
N GLU A 264 12.04 -31.96 10.74
CA GLU A 264 10.95 -31.39 11.55
C GLU A 264 9.63 -32.14 11.36
N TYR A 265 9.33 -32.56 10.13
CA TYR A 265 8.16 -33.37 9.80
C TYR A 265 8.20 -34.72 10.55
N ASP A 266 9.31 -35.44 10.46
CA ASP A 266 9.43 -36.76 11.12
C ASP A 266 9.29 -36.65 12.65
N GLU A 267 9.94 -35.64 13.25
CA GLU A 267 9.82 -35.34 14.68
C GLU A 267 8.38 -34.98 15.08
N ARG A 268 7.70 -34.15 14.27
CA ARG A 268 6.34 -33.72 14.60
C ARG A 268 5.30 -34.82 14.44
N VAL A 269 5.41 -35.65 13.43
CA VAL A 269 4.54 -36.81 13.24
C VAL A 269 4.71 -37.78 14.39
N ALA A 270 5.95 -38.13 14.75
CA ALA A 270 6.23 -38.99 15.88
C ALA A 270 5.65 -38.45 17.20
N TRP A 271 5.71 -37.12 17.39
CA TRP A 271 5.09 -36.50 18.56
C TRP A 271 3.57 -36.61 18.56
N PHE A 272 2.90 -36.40 17.40
CA PHE A 272 1.45 -36.60 17.30
C PHE A 272 1.03 -38.05 17.57
N GLU A 273 1.73 -39.03 17.01
CA GLU A 273 1.47 -40.43 17.21
C GLU A 273 1.65 -40.85 18.69
N ALA A 274 2.71 -40.37 19.33
CA ALA A 274 2.98 -40.62 20.75
C ALA A 274 1.96 -40.00 21.71
N ASN A 275 1.18 -39.01 21.23
CA ASN A 275 0.12 -38.34 22.00
C ASN A 275 -1.29 -38.73 21.51
N ASP A 276 -1.46 -39.87 20.80
CA ASP A 276 -2.73 -40.37 20.27
C ASP A 276 -3.48 -39.40 19.34
N LYS A 277 -2.74 -38.50 18.66
CA LYS A 277 -3.27 -37.51 17.71
C LYS A 277 -3.10 -37.98 16.26
N LEU A 278 -3.74 -39.11 15.94
CA LEU A 278 -3.54 -39.77 14.65
C LEU A 278 -4.10 -38.99 13.47
N LEU A 279 -5.19 -38.21 13.68
CA LEU A 279 -5.78 -37.40 12.64
C LEU A 279 -4.85 -36.22 12.26
N GLU A 280 -4.26 -35.61 13.28
CA GLU A 280 -3.29 -34.49 13.08
C GLU A 280 -2.01 -35.01 12.38
N ALA A 281 -1.54 -36.20 12.77
CA ALA A 281 -0.41 -36.86 12.10
C ALA A 281 -0.71 -37.09 10.61
N GLN A 282 -1.90 -37.61 10.28
CA GLN A 282 -2.32 -37.85 8.90
C GLN A 282 -2.43 -36.56 8.09
N ARG A 283 -3.08 -35.53 8.63
CA ARG A 283 -3.21 -34.18 7.98
C ARG A 283 -1.83 -33.61 7.64
N LEU A 284 -0.94 -33.61 8.62
CA LEU A 284 0.42 -33.10 8.46
C LEU A 284 1.21 -33.88 7.40
N THR A 285 1.09 -35.22 7.45
CA THR A 285 1.76 -36.13 6.51
C THR A 285 1.34 -35.87 5.07
N GLN A 286 0.03 -35.79 4.82
CA GLN A 286 -0.49 -35.60 3.49
C GLN A 286 0.01 -34.28 2.89
N ARG A 287 -0.04 -33.20 3.66
CA ARG A 287 0.37 -31.86 3.20
C ARG A 287 1.87 -31.77 3.01
N THR A 288 2.65 -32.15 4.03
CA THR A 288 4.10 -31.94 4.01
C THR A 288 4.81 -32.80 2.96
N LYS A 289 4.36 -34.06 2.75
CA LYS A 289 4.93 -34.88 1.68
C LYS A 289 4.70 -34.31 0.29
N TYR A 290 3.50 -33.81 0.02
CA TYR A 290 3.20 -33.14 -1.24
C TYR A 290 4.08 -31.89 -1.43
N ASP A 291 4.19 -31.05 -0.39
CA ASP A 291 4.97 -29.82 -0.44
C ASP A 291 6.47 -30.12 -0.68
N LEU A 292 7.01 -31.16 -0.03
CA LEU A 292 8.40 -31.62 -0.22
C LEU A 292 8.64 -32.12 -1.65
N GLU A 293 7.73 -32.90 -2.21
CA GLU A 293 7.85 -33.39 -3.58
C GLU A 293 7.85 -32.24 -4.60
N MET A 294 6.99 -31.26 -4.43
CA MET A 294 6.96 -30.07 -5.28
C MET A 294 8.24 -29.25 -5.16
N LEU A 295 8.78 -29.05 -3.94
CA LEU A 295 10.05 -28.36 -3.74
C LEU A 295 11.23 -29.09 -4.39
N GLU A 296 11.28 -30.43 -4.33
CA GLU A 296 12.32 -31.24 -4.96
C GLU A 296 12.27 -31.17 -6.50
N GLN A 297 11.07 -31.17 -7.08
CA GLN A 297 10.89 -31.21 -8.53
C GLN A 297 10.99 -29.83 -9.19
N THR A 298 10.40 -28.82 -8.59
CA THR A 298 10.23 -27.50 -9.21
C THR A 298 10.97 -26.36 -8.49
N GLY A 299 11.44 -26.60 -7.26
CA GLY A 299 12.01 -25.55 -6.40
C GLY A 299 10.96 -24.60 -5.82
N PHE A 300 9.66 -24.85 -6.04
CA PHE A 300 8.56 -24.00 -5.60
C PHE A 300 7.36 -24.83 -5.13
N VAL A 301 6.58 -24.25 -4.20
CA VAL A 301 5.29 -24.81 -3.77
C VAL A 301 4.35 -23.69 -3.34
N LYS A 302 3.05 -23.83 -3.59
CA LYS A 302 2.04 -22.90 -3.10
C LYS A 302 2.04 -22.86 -1.56
N GLY A 303 2.33 -21.71 -0.97
CA GLY A 303 2.51 -21.56 0.47
C GLY A 303 3.95 -21.76 0.94
N ILE A 304 4.92 -21.60 0.03
CA ILE A 304 6.36 -21.70 0.29
C ILE A 304 6.80 -20.82 1.48
N GLU A 305 6.11 -19.71 1.74
CA GLU A 305 6.35 -18.83 2.86
C GLU A 305 6.26 -19.53 4.23
N ASN A 306 5.50 -20.62 4.36
CA ASN A 306 5.41 -21.40 5.59
C ASN A 306 6.71 -22.15 5.92
N TYR A 307 7.58 -22.29 4.96
CA TYR A 307 8.92 -22.91 5.08
C TYR A 307 10.04 -21.85 5.07
N SER A 308 9.71 -20.56 5.14
CA SER A 308 10.66 -19.45 5.02
C SER A 308 11.83 -19.55 6.00
N ARG A 309 11.62 -20.08 7.21
CA ARG A 309 12.70 -20.31 8.18
C ARG A 309 13.82 -21.16 7.60
N TYR A 310 13.49 -22.27 6.95
CA TYR A 310 14.47 -23.17 6.34
C TYR A 310 15.09 -22.59 5.07
N LEU A 311 14.29 -21.92 4.24
CA LEU A 311 14.77 -21.30 2.99
C LEU A 311 15.77 -20.17 3.25
N THR A 312 15.62 -19.45 4.36
CA THR A 312 16.53 -18.38 4.77
C THR A 312 17.56 -18.80 5.84
N ASN A 313 17.60 -20.10 6.19
CA ASN A 313 18.50 -20.69 7.17
C ASN A 313 18.50 -19.97 8.53
N ARG A 314 17.30 -19.68 9.05
CA ARG A 314 17.08 -19.01 10.34
C ARG A 314 16.90 -20.02 11.48
N GLU A 315 17.29 -19.61 12.67
CA GLU A 315 16.98 -20.36 13.89
C GLU A 315 15.50 -20.22 14.29
N PRO A 316 14.94 -21.17 15.08
CA PRO A 316 13.58 -21.05 15.58
C PRO A 316 13.36 -19.74 16.37
N GLY A 317 12.32 -18.99 16.00
CA GLY A 317 11.97 -17.72 16.63
C GLY A 317 12.76 -16.50 16.14
N GLU A 318 13.77 -16.69 15.29
CA GLU A 318 14.51 -15.58 14.68
C GLU A 318 13.59 -14.76 13.76
N GLN A 319 13.83 -13.42 13.73
CA GLN A 319 13.03 -12.50 12.94
C GLN A 319 13.17 -12.78 11.44
N PRO A 320 12.07 -12.68 10.64
CA PRO A 320 12.17 -12.75 9.20
C PRO A 320 12.80 -11.49 8.62
N ALA A 321 13.47 -11.60 7.47
CA ALA A 321 13.78 -10.45 6.66
C ALA A 321 12.50 -9.82 6.11
N THR A 322 12.44 -8.50 6.12
CA THR A 322 11.28 -7.68 5.72
C THR A 322 11.70 -6.59 4.76
N LEU A 323 10.80 -5.72 4.33
CA LEU A 323 11.19 -4.55 3.52
C LEU A 323 12.21 -3.67 4.23
N LEU A 324 12.18 -3.62 5.57
CA LEU A 324 13.12 -2.80 6.36
C LEU A 324 14.58 -3.24 6.18
N ASP A 325 14.81 -4.53 5.91
CA ASP A 325 16.13 -5.10 5.68
C ASP A 325 16.71 -4.77 4.29
N TYR A 326 15.89 -4.24 3.36
CA TYR A 326 16.32 -3.73 2.05
C TYR A 326 16.82 -2.29 2.12
N PHE A 327 16.46 -1.56 3.18
CA PHE A 327 16.95 -0.20 3.39
C PHE A 327 18.39 -0.19 3.91
N PRO A 328 19.18 0.84 3.56
CA PRO A 328 20.48 1.05 4.21
C PRO A 328 20.29 1.54 5.66
N ASP A 329 21.30 1.36 6.49
CA ASP A 329 21.25 1.67 7.93
C ASP A 329 20.91 3.14 8.26
N ASP A 330 21.19 4.06 7.34
CA ASP A 330 21.00 5.50 7.52
C ASP A 330 19.64 6.04 7.00
N PHE A 331 18.68 5.16 6.69
CA PHE A 331 17.39 5.60 6.17
C PHE A 331 16.56 6.39 7.20
N LEU A 332 15.70 7.27 6.70
CA LEU A 332 14.74 7.99 7.49
C LEU A 332 13.37 7.28 7.44
N MET A 333 12.77 7.08 8.60
CA MET A 333 11.38 6.60 8.70
C MET A 333 10.45 7.78 9.02
N MET A 334 9.33 7.88 8.30
CA MET A 334 8.24 8.78 8.63
C MET A 334 6.97 7.94 8.84
N VAL A 335 6.32 8.11 9.99
CA VAL A 335 5.11 7.35 10.33
C VAL A 335 3.93 8.29 10.29
N ASP A 336 3.15 8.22 9.21
CA ASP A 336 1.97 9.07 9.05
C ASP A 336 0.79 8.51 9.84
N GLU A 337 -0.04 9.44 10.35
CA GLU A 337 -1.12 9.14 11.32
C GLU A 337 -0.64 8.16 12.41
N SER A 338 0.50 8.49 13.03
CA SER A 338 1.27 7.62 13.93
C SER A 338 0.43 7.07 15.09
N HIS A 339 -0.50 7.87 15.61
CA HIS A 339 -1.44 7.47 16.69
C HIS A 339 -2.30 6.24 16.33
N VAL A 340 -2.42 5.88 15.03
CA VAL A 340 -3.09 4.66 14.56
C VAL A 340 -2.07 3.66 14.03
N THR A 341 -1.08 4.12 13.28
CA THR A 341 -0.09 3.28 12.61
C THR A 341 0.78 2.52 13.63
N VAL A 342 1.27 3.19 14.68
CA VAL A 342 2.11 2.56 15.73
C VAL A 342 1.37 1.46 16.50
N PRO A 343 0.13 1.68 17.01
CA PRO A 343 -0.66 0.60 17.62
C PRO A 343 -0.97 -0.56 16.67
N GLN A 344 -1.19 -0.28 15.37
CA GLN A 344 -1.41 -1.31 14.38
C GLN A 344 -0.17 -2.22 14.23
N VAL A 345 1.03 -1.64 14.05
CA VAL A 345 2.29 -2.40 14.00
C VAL A 345 2.46 -3.26 15.25
N ARG A 346 2.17 -2.70 16.44
CA ARG A 346 2.26 -3.43 17.72
C ARG A 346 1.30 -4.62 17.79
N GLY A 347 0.10 -4.52 17.23
CA GLY A 347 -0.93 -5.55 17.29
C GLY A 347 -0.75 -6.70 16.30
N MET A 348 -0.01 -6.52 15.20
CA MET A 348 0.04 -7.49 14.10
C MET A 348 0.59 -8.86 14.49
N TYR A 349 1.67 -8.90 15.27
CA TYR A 349 2.31 -10.15 15.66
C TYR A 349 1.36 -11.09 16.43
N ASN A 350 0.65 -10.57 17.43
CA ASN A 350 -0.18 -11.39 18.30
C ASN A 350 -1.36 -12.03 17.56
N GLY A 351 -1.97 -11.29 16.63
CA GLY A 351 -3.08 -11.83 15.81
C GLY A 351 -2.64 -12.95 14.87
N ASP A 352 -1.50 -12.77 14.18
CA ASP A 352 -0.94 -13.81 13.30
C ASP A 352 -0.51 -15.06 14.10
N ARG A 353 0.14 -14.86 15.23
CA ARG A 353 0.63 -15.93 16.11
C ARG A 353 -0.52 -16.81 16.62
N ALA A 354 -1.57 -16.22 17.18
CA ALA A 354 -2.70 -16.96 17.73
C ALA A 354 -3.38 -17.85 16.67
N ARG A 355 -3.57 -17.35 15.45
CA ARG A 355 -4.14 -18.10 14.34
C ARG A 355 -3.26 -19.28 13.94
N LYS A 356 -1.95 -19.08 13.78
CA LYS A 356 -1.01 -20.13 13.35
C LYS A 356 -0.76 -21.20 14.41
N GLU A 357 -0.79 -20.83 15.69
CA GLU A 357 -0.70 -21.82 16.78
C GLU A 357 -1.79 -22.88 16.70
N VAL A 358 -3.01 -22.48 16.37
CA VAL A 358 -4.12 -23.41 16.15
C VAL A 358 -3.83 -24.34 14.97
N LEU A 359 -3.35 -23.80 13.84
CA LEU A 359 -3.00 -24.62 12.66
C LEU A 359 -1.90 -25.65 12.96
N VAL A 360 -0.89 -25.28 13.72
CA VAL A 360 0.20 -26.17 14.15
C VAL A 360 -0.28 -27.21 15.15
N GLN A 361 -1.14 -26.82 16.10
CA GLN A 361 -1.68 -27.70 17.12
C GLN A 361 -2.54 -28.83 16.53
N TYR A 362 -3.29 -28.53 15.46
CA TYR A 362 -4.21 -29.46 14.80
C TYR A 362 -3.65 -30.10 13.52
N GLY A 363 -2.33 -30.04 13.30
CA GLY A 363 -1.63 -30.76 12.24
C GLY A 363 -1.80 -30.22 10.82
N PHE A 364 -2.24 -28.97 10.65
CA PHE A 364 -2.34 -28.34 9.33
C PHE A 364 -1.01 -27.75 8.87
N ARG A 365 -0.14 -27.35 9.80
CA ARG A 365 1.18 -26.77 9.51
C ARG A 365 2.26 -27.30 10.47
N LEU A 366 3.51 -27.28 9.99
CA LEU A 366 4.69 -27.54 10.82
C LEU A 366 4.91 -26.39 11.82
N PRO A 367 5.58 -26.62 12.96
CA PRO A 367 5.97 -25.57 13.91
C PRO A 367 6.74 -24.42 13.27
N SER A 368 7.57 -24.66 12.25
CA SER A 368 8.31 -23.65 11.50
C SER A 368 7.43 -22.61 10.81
N ALA A 369 6.16 -22.91 10.54
CA ALA A 369 5.21 -21.94 9.99
C ALA A 369 4.96 -20.75 10.94
N LEU A 370 5.24 -20.90 12.24
CA LEU A 370 5.17 -19.84 13.23
C LEU A 370 6.24 -18.75 13.00
N ASP A 371 7.33 -19.08 12.30
CA ASP A 371 8.43 -18.17 12.00
C ASP A 371 8.24 -17.39 10.68
N ASN A 372 7.20 -17.73 9.90
CA ASN A 372 6.66 -16.85 8.87
C ASN A 372 5.66 -15.87 9.51
N ARG A 373 6.15 -14.77 10.01
CA ARG A 373 5.41 -13.85 10.87
C ARG A 373 5.78 -12.41 10.60
N PRO A 374 4.94 -11.43 10.97
CA PRO A 374 5.39 -10.05 11.02
C PRO A 374 6.45 -9.85 12.12
N LEU A 375 7.19 -8.78 12.05
CA LEU A 375 8.09 -8.37 13.13
C LEU A 375 7.30 -8.17 14.43
N ARG A 376 7.92 -8.53 15.55
CA ARG A 376 7.50 -8.05 16.86
C ARG A 376 7.81 -6.57 16.97
N PHE A 377 7.12 -5.87 17.87
CA PHE A 377 7.29 -4.44 17.99
C PHE A 377 8.72 -4.04 18.41
N ASP A 378 9.36 -4.83 19.28
CA ASP A 378 10.77 -4.64 19.67
C ASP A 378 11.75 -4.90 18.51
N GLU A 379 11.41 -5.82 17.61
CA GLU A 379 12.18 -6.06 16.38
C GLU A 379 12.03 -4.89 15.40
N PHE A 380 10.80 -4.41 15.20
CA PHE A 380 10.52 -3.23 14.40
C PHE A 380 11.27 -1.99 14.94
N ASP A 381 11.23 -1.75 16.25
CA ASP A 381 11.92 -0.62 16.88
C ASP A 381 13.44 -0.66 16.65
N ARG A 382 14.05 -1.85 16.61
CA ARG A 382 15.49 -2.02 16.33
C ARG A 382 15.91 -1.63 14.91
N HIS A 383 15.02 -1.72 13.93
CA HIS A 383 15.29 -1.26 12.56
C HIS A 383 15.27 0.27 12.42
N ILE A 384 14.69 0.97 13.37
CA ILE A 384 14.59 2.42 13.31
C ILE A 384 15.95 3.06 13.61
N ASN A 385 16.53 3.73 12.62
CA ASN A 385 17.66 4.62 12.81
C ASN A 385 17.16 5.99 13.30
N GLN A 386 16.41 6.71 12.47
CA GLN A 386 15.75 7.96 12.84
C GLN A 386 14.28 7.94 12.35
N VAL A 387 13.36 8.44 13.17
CA VAL A 387 11.93 8.47 12.85
C VAL A 387 11.30 9.82 13.17
N ILE A 388 10.39 10.23 12.28
CA ILE A 388 9.48 11.34 12.51
C ILE A 388 8.05 10.77 12.56
N TYR A 389 7.40 10.90 13.71
CA TYR A 389 6.00 10.60 13.88
C TYR A 389 5.17 11.79 13.43
N VAL A 390 4.24 11.58 12.52
CA VAL A 390 3.41 12.63 11.94
C VAL A 390 1.95 12.39 12.33
N SER A 391 1.34 13.35 13.03
CA SER A 391 -0.07 13.23 13.44
C SER A 391 -0.67 14.57 13.80
N ALA A 392 -2.00 14.71 13.62
CA ALA A 392 -2.78 15.83 14.20
C ALA A 392 -3.11 15.61 15.69
N THR A 393 -3.01 14.37 16.17
CA THR A 393 -3.34 13.92 17.54
C THR A 393 -2.35 12.82 17.97
N PRO A 394 -1.07 13.15 18.18
CA PRO A 394 -0.06 12.15 18.56
C PRO A 394 -0.47 11.35 19.79
N GLY A 395 -0.05 10.08 19.84
CA GLY A 395 -0.28 9.21 20.99
C GLY A 395 0.71 9.46 22.13
N ASP A 396 0.46 8.80 23.26
CA ASP A 396 1.35 8.91 24.44
C ASP A 396 2.73 8.34 24.12
N TYR A 397 2.78 7.27 23.32
CA TYR A 397 4.03 6.64 22.90
C TYR A 397 4.96 7.61 22.18
N GLU A 398 4.42 8.39 21.22
CA GLU A 398 5.21 9.36 20.45
C GLU A 398 5.63 10.54 21.33
N LEU A 399 4.72 11.04 22.18
CA LEU A 399 4.97 12.20 23.04
C LEU A 399 6.00 11.90 24.15
N GLU A 400 5.99 10.70 24.71
CA GLU A 400 6.99 10.27 25.69
C GLU A 400 8.40 10.16 25.11
N ARG A 401 8.51 9.83 23.81
CA ARG A 401 9.77 9.63 23.10
C ARG A 401 10.29 10.87 22.39
N SER A 402 9.41 11.85 22.15
CA SER A 402 9.71 13.13 21.50
C SER A 402 9.61 14.27 22.49
N PRO A 403 10.69 14.80 23.02
CA PRO A 403 10.65 15.77 24.14
C PRO A 403 9.99 17.12 23.78
N ALA A 404 9.97 17.50 22.49
CA ALA A 404 9.37 18.76 22.03
C ALA A 404 8.79 18.57 20.62
N PRO A 405 7.48 18.26 20.49
CA PRO A 405 6.86 18.14 19.18
C PRO A 405 6.96 19.44 18.38
N ALA A 406 7.39 19.34 17.12
CA ALA A 406 7.28 20.47 16.17
C ALA A 406 5.79 20.69 15.89
N GLN A 407 5.30 21.92 16.12
CA GLN A 407 3.87 22.23 15.93
C GLN A 407 3.66 22.89 14.55
N GLN A 408 2.62 22.44 13.87
CA GLN A 408 2.17 23.00 12.59
C GLN A 408 0.65 23.16 12.63
N VAL A 409 0.21 24.30 13.17
CA VAL A 409 -1.19 24.64 13.43
C VAL A 409 -1.76 25.54 12.34
N ILE A 410 -0.93 26.38 11.73
CA ILE A 410 -1.34 27.33 10.71
C ILE A 410 -1.62 26.62 9.38
N ARG A 411 -2.81 26.87 8.81
CA ARG A 411 -3.17 26.46 7.46
C ARG A 411 -2.82 27.60 6.48
N PRO A 412 -2.04 27.33 5.42
CA PRO A 412 -1.71 28.34 4.42
C PRO A 412 -2.92 28.99 3.75
N THR A 413 -4.05 28.27 3.68
CA THR A 413 -5.32 28.76 3.12
C THR A 413 -6.06 29.75 4.01
N GLY A 414 -5.62 29.93 5.25
CA GLY A 414 -6.29 30.76 6.26
C GLY A 414 -7.56 30.15 6.85
N LEU A 415 -7.93 28.91 6.48
CA LEU A 415 -9.14 28.23 6.96
C LEU A 415 -9.08 28.01 8.47
N LEU A 416 -10.14 28.39 9.16
CA LEU A 416 -10.29 28.23 10.59
C LEU A 416 -10.76 26.83 10.94
N ASP A 417 -10.44 26.37 12.16
CA ASP A 417 -11.13 25.20 12.71
C ASP A 417 -12.63 25.48 12.85
N PRO A 418 -13.51 24.46 12.69
CA PRO A 418 -14.95 24.65 12.65
C PRO A 418 -15.49 25.15 14.00
N GLU A 419 -16.62 25.84 13.93
CA GLU A 419 -17.39 26.16 15.14
C GLU A 419 -18.10 24.93 15.66
N ILE A 420 -18.04 24.73 16.98
CA ILE A 420 -18.66 23.57 17.64
C ILE A 420 -19.86 24.03 18.45
N SER A 421 -21.03 23.44 18.21
CA SER A 421 -22.22 23.57 19.04
C SER A 421 -22.55 22.23 19.70
N VAL A 422 -22.91 22.27 20.98
CA VAL A 422 -23.43 21.11 21.72
C VAL A 422 -24.94 21.27 21.84
N ARG A 423 -25.71 20.28 21.42
CA ARG A 423 -27.16 20.30 21.42
C ARG A 423 -27.71 19.06 22.14
N PRO A 424 -28.91 19.12 22.75
CA PRO A 424 -29.50 17.98 23.44
C PRO A 424 -29.78 16.80 22.51
N THR A 425 -29.84 15.60 23.08
CA THR A 425 -30.18 14.39 22.33
C THR A 425 -31.70 14.30 22.07
N ASP A 426 -32.54 14.94 22.85
CA ASP A 426 -33.96 15.03 22.61
C ASP A 426 -34.24 15.86 21.33
N GLY A 427 -34.94 15.27 20.35
CA GLY A 427 -35.19 15.90 19.06
C GLY A 427 -33.98 15.96 18.12
N GLN A 428 -32.86 15.28 18.44
CA GLN A 428 -31.62 15.36 17.65
C GLN A 428 -31.79 15.00 16.16
N VAL A 429 -32.72 14.09 15.82
CA VAL A 429 -32.93 13.68 14.44
C VAL A 429 -33.65 14.77 13.63
N ASP A 430 -34.66 15.40 14.23
CA ASP A 430 -35.42 16.48 13.57
C ASP A 430 -34.52 17.73 13.39
N ASP A 431 -33.72 18.06 14.39
CA ASP A 431 -32.74 19.14 14.34
C ASP A 431 -31.69 18.86 13.24
N LEU A 432 -31.15 17.63 13.21
CA LEU A 432 -30.20 17.20 12.17
C LEU A 432 -30.79 17.31 10.75
N VAL A 433 -32.06 16.91 10.56
CA VAL A 433 -32.73 17.01 9.24
C VAL A 433 -32.87 18.48 8.80
N ALA A 434 -33.16 19.38 9.72
CA ALA A 434 -33.24 20.82 9.43
C ALA A 434 -31.87 21.38 8.99
N GLU A 435 -30.80 21.02 9.70
CA GLU A 435 -29.43 21.43 9.36
C GLU A 435 -28.97 20.82 8.02
N ILE A 436 -29.30 19.56 7.75
CA ILE A 436 -29.00 18.91 6.48
C ILE A 436 -29.67 19.67 5.32
N LYS A 437 -30.95 20.05 5.44
CA LYS A 437 -31.68 20.78 4.39
C LYS A 437 -31.03 22.14 4.11
N ASP A 438 -30.63 22.89 5.16
CA ASP A 438 -29.92 24.17 4.99
C ASP A 438 -28.60 24.00 4.23
N ARG A 439 -27.86 22.90 4.45
CA ARG A 439 -26.62 22.62 3.75
C ARG A 439 -26.84 22.16 2.30
N ILE A 440 -27.88 21.37 2.04
CA ILE A 440 -28.25 20.95 0.69
C ILE A 440 -28.63 22.17 -0.17
N ASP A 441 -29.41 23.10 0.38
CA ASP A 441 -29.78 24.35 -0.32
C ASP A 441 -28.56 25.19 -0.72
N LYS A 442 -27.48 25.11 0.05
CA LYS A 442 -26.18 25.72 -0.23
C LYS A 442 -25.24 24.84 -1.10
N LYS A 443 -25.70 23.68 -1.56
CA LYS A 443 -24.92 22.69 -2.31
C LYS A 443 -23.69 22.16 -1.56
N GLN A 444 -23.76 22.14 -0.25
CA GLN A 444 -22.71 21.63 0.65
C GLN A 444 -22.99 20.18 1.04
N ARG A 445 -22.00 19.49 1.59
CA ARG A 445 -22.09 18.08 2.01
C ARG A 445 -22.05 17.95 3.53
N VAL A 446 -22.68 16.89 4.02
CA VAL A 446 -22.80 16.61 5.45
C VAL A 446 -22.24 15.22 5.78
N LEU A 447 -21.45 15.13 6.84
CA LEU A 447 -21.05 13.86 7.44
C LEU A 447 -21.79 13.66 8.78
N VAL A 448 -22.30 12.46 8.99
CA VAL A 448 -22.96 12.09 10.25
C VAL A 448 -22.30 10.86 10.84
N THR A 449 -21.85 10.96 12.10
CA THR A 449 -21.24 9.83 12.80
C THR A 449 -22.20 9.26 13.85
N THR A 450 -22.37 7.93 13.84
CA THR A 450 -23.17 7.17 14.79
C THR A 450 -22.30 6.22 15.61
N LEU A 451 -22.87 5.59 16.65
CA LEU A 451 -22.13 4.64 17.50
C LEU A 451 -22.18 3.19 16.99
N THR A 452 -23.24 2.82 16.28
CA THR A 452 -23.47 1.45 15.87
C THR A 452 -23.85 1.34 14.38
N LYS A 453 -23.62 0.18 13.78
CA LYS A 453 -24.02 -0.13 12.40
C LYS A 453 -25.52 0.04 12.23
N ARG A 454 -26.31 -0.50 13.15
CA ARG A 454 -27.76 -0.41 13.14
C ARG A 454 -28.26 1.04 13.15
N MET A 455 -27.69 1.89 14.01
CA MET A 455 -28.06 3.32 14.03
C MET A 455 -27.73 4.00 12.68
N ALA A 456 -26.61 3.66 12.06
CA ALA A 456 -26.22 4.23 10.77
C ALA A 456 -27.21 3.80 9.68
N GLU A 457 -27.61 2.52 9.65
CA GLU A 457 -28.59 1.96 8.72
C GLU A 457 -29.99 2.59 8.91
N ASP A 458 -30.46 2.62 10.15
CA ASP A 458 -31.79 3.18 10.48
C ASP A 458 -31.84 4.68 10.14
N LEU A 459 -30.79 5.44 10.46
CA LEU A 459 -30.72 6.87 10.13
C LEU A 459 -30.61 7.12 8.64
N SER A 460 -29.80 6.33 7.91
CA SER A 460 -29.67 6.45 6.47
C SER A 460 -31.00 6.16 5.76
N SER A 461 -31.73 5.13 6.19
CA SER A 461 -33.05 4.79 5.67
C SER A 461 -34.05 5.92 5.93
N TYR A 462 -34.09 6.44 7.15
CA TYR A 462 -34.97 7.55 7.53
C TYR A 462 -34.70 8.80 6.68
N LEU A 463 -33.43 9.18 6.51
CA LEU A 463 -33.04 10.34 5.68
C LEU A 463 -33.42 10.13 4.22
N THR A 464 -33.30 8.92 3.69
CA THR A 464 -33.70 8.57 2.32
C THR A 464 -35.24 8.69 2.15
N ASP A 465 -36.01 8.22 3.13
CA ASP A 465 -37.48 8.34 3.14
C ASP A 465 -37.92 9.81 3.18
N MET A 466 -37.10 10.68 3.81
CA MET A 466 -37.34 12.13 3.80
C MET A 466 -36.85 12.83 2.53
N GLY A 467 -36.40 12.08 1.52
CA GLY A 467 -35.98 12.59 0.20
C GLY A 467 -34.53 13.13 0.17
N VAL A 468 -33.70 12.84 1.18
CA VAL A 468 -32.30 13.21 1.21
C VAL A 468 -31.47 12.14 0.49
N LYS A 469 -30.57 12.54 -0.41
CA LYS A 469 -29.64 11.63 -1.09
C LYS A 469 -28.55 11.19 -0.12
N THR A 470 -28.73 10.04 0.50
CA THR A 470 -27.89 9.54 1.58
C THR A 470 -27.20 8.25 1.19
N ALA A 471 -25.92 8.14 1.55
CA ALA A 471 -25.18 6.89 1.57
C ALA A 471 -24.70 6.58 3.00
N TYR A 472 -24.42 5.31 3.30
CA TYR A 472 -23.79 4.96 4.56
C TYR A 472 -22.56 4.08 4.33
N ILE A 473 -21.59 4.20 5.24
CA ILE A 473 -20.35 3.44 5.20
C ILE A 473 -20.21 2.61 6.46
N HIS A 474 -19.88 1.31 6.29
CA HIS A 474 -19.59 0.37 7.38
C HIS A 474 -18.33 -0.47 7.09
N SER A 475 -17.93 -1.31 8.07
CA SER A 475 -16.68 -2.09 8.01
C SER A 475 -16.63 -3.18 6.94
N GLU A 476 -17.77 -3.60 6.40
CA GLU A 476 -17.88 -4.69 5.43
C GLU A 476 -17.85 -4.20 3.97
N ILE A 477 -17.92 -2.89 3.74
CA ILE A 477 -17.76 -2.29 2.41
C ILE A 477 -16.30 -2.40 1.99
N ASP A 478 -16.05 -2.91 0.79
CA ASP A 478 -14.69 -3.05 0.29
C ASP A 478 -14.01 -1.69 0.01
N THR A 479 -12.71 -1.72 -0.22
CA THR A 479 -11.92 -0.49 -0.35
C THR A 479 -12.25 0.27 -1.64
N LEU A 480 -12.59 -0.42 -2.73
CA LEU A 480 -12.93 0.22 -4.01
C LEU A 480 -14.31 0.85 -3.97
N GLU A 481 -15.31 0.09 -3.49
CA GLU A 481 -16.69 0.59 -3.31
C GLU A 481 -16.72 1.80 -2.37
N ARG A 482 -15.91 1.78 -1.30
CA ARG A 482 -15.76 2.92 -0.40
C ARG A 482 -15.20 4.15 -1.14
N GLY A 483 -14.23 3.96 -2.03
CA GLY A 483 -13.70 5.03 -2.87
C GLY A 483 -14.77 5.65 -3.78
N ASP A 484 -15.60 4.82 -4.36
CA ASP A 484 -16.73 5.25 -5.23
C ASP A 484 -17.77 6.07 -4.44
N ILE A 485 -18.17 5.62 -3.26
CA ILE A 485 -19.10 6.35 -2.39
C ILE A 485 -18.56 7.74 -2.03
N LEU A 486 -17.27 7.84 -1.70
CA LEU A 486 -16.65 9.12 -1.38
C LEU A 486 -16.56 10.06 -2.58
N ARG A 487 -16.23 9.53 -3.75
CA ARG A 487 -16.22 10.27 -5.01
C ARG A 487 -17.64 10.79 -5.33
N ASP A 488 -18.64 9.94 -5.19
CA ASP A 488 -20.03 10.26 -5.47
C ASP A 488 -20.59 11.32 -4.50
N LEU A 489 -20.15 11.31 -3.23
CA LEU A 489 -20.44 12.40 -2.29
C LEU A 489 -19.82 13.72 -2.78
N ARG A 490 -18.58 13.73 -3.23
CA ARG A 490 -17.90 14.92 -3.77
C ARG A 490 -18.58 15.44 -5.03
N MET A 491 -19.02 14.55 -5.93
CA MET A 491 -19.76 14.90 -7.16
C MET A 491 -21.18 15.35 -6.90
N GLY A 492 -21.75 15.12 -5.70
CA GLY A 492 -23.11 15.48 -5.36
C GLY A 492 -24.17 14.46 -5.80
N VAL A 493 -23.76 13.23 -6.08
CA VAL A 493 -24.68 12.09 -6.18
C VAL A 493 -25.35 11.85 -4.84
N TYR A 494 -24.57 11.97 -3.74
CA TYR A 494 -25.05 11.98 -2.37
C TYR A 494 -24.83 13.36 -1.74
N ASP A 495 -25.75 13.76 -0.85
CA ASP A 495 -25.65 14.99 -0.06
C ASP A 495 -25.17 14.72 1.36
N VAL A 496 -25.49 13.53 1.88
CA VAL A 496 -25.16 13.09 3.24
C VAL A 496 -24.46 11.74 3.22
N LEU A 497 -23.41 11.62 4.02
CA LEU A 497 -22.76 10.36 4.30
C LEU A 497 -22.88 10.03 5.78
N VAL A 498 -23.50 8.89 6.08
CA VAL A 498 -23.62 8.37 7.45
C VAL A 498 -22.59 7.27 7.66
N GLY A 499 -21.90 7.29 8.79
CA GLY A 499 -20.91 6.26 9.08
C GLY A 499 -20.63 6.12 10.56
N ILE A 500 -19.94 5.03 10.93
CA ILE A 500 -19.46 4.82 12.30
C ILE A 500 -18.04 5.41 12.37
N ASN A 501 -17.07 4.59 12.60
CA ASN A 501 -15.66 4.96 12.80
C ASN A 501 -14.86 5.18 11.53
N LEU A 502 -15.42 4.87 10.37
CA LEU A 502 -14.73 4.83 9.07
C LEU A 502 -14.42 6.21 8.48
N LEU A 503 -14.89 7.26 9.14
CA LEU A 503 -14.66 8.64 8.74
C LEU A 503 -13.38 9.24 9.37
N ARG A 504 -12.59 8.44 10.09
CA ARG A 504 -11.44 8.96 10.85
C ARG A 504 -10.26 9.37 9.96
N GLU A 505 -9.88 8.55 8.98
CA GLU A 505 -8.53 8.61 8.40
C GLU A 505 -8.55 8.61 6.87
N GLY A 506 -7.66 9.38 6.26
CA GLY A 506 -7.44 9.38 4.81
C GLY A 506 -8.56 9.97 3.95
N ILE A 507 -9.59 10.59 4.53
CA ILE A 507 -10.70 11.19 3.80
C ILE A 507 -10.49 12.70 3.69
N ASP A 508 -10.31 13.18 2.46
CA ASP A 508 -10.19 14.59 2.13
C ASP A 508 -11.43 15.05 1.36
N LEU A 509 -12.36 15.69 2.06
CA LEU A 509 -13.65 16.14 1.53
C LEU A 509 -13.81 17.65 1.72
N PRO A 510 -13.26 18.48 0.84
CA PRO A 510 -13.35 19.95 0.96
C PRO A 510 -14.80 20.46 0.80
N GLU A 511 -15.71 19.67 0.27
CA GLU A 511 -17.12 20.01 0.08
C GLU A 511 -17.97 19.86 1.37
N VAL A 512 -17.41 19.21 2.41
CA VAL A 512 -18.11 18.98 3.68
C VAL A 512 -18.06 20.24 4.55
N SER A 513 -19.24 20.83 4.79
CA SER A 513 -19.40 22.01 5.66
C SER A 513 -19.96 21.68 7.03
N LEU A 514 -20.62 20.53 7.21
CA LEU A 514 -21.18 20.10 8.50
C LEU A 514 -20.74 18.68 8.85
N VAL A 515 -20.31 18.53 10.10
CA VAL A 515 -20.12 17.23 10.74
C VAL A 515 -21.06 17.13 11.94
N ALA A 516 -21.94 16.15 11.93
CA ALA A 516 -22.84 15.86 13.04
C ALA A 516 -22.37 14.61 13.80
N ILE A 517 -22.21 14.72 15.11
CA ILE A 517 -21.78 13.64 15.98
C ILE A 517 -22.96 13.26 16.87
N MET A 518 -23.61 12.14 16.57
CA MET A 518 -24.74 11.63 17.34
C MET A 518 -24.22 11.00 18.65
N ASP A 519 -25.00 11.16 19.72
CA ASP A 519 -24.64 10.60 21.04
C ASP A 519 -23.18 10.89 21.44
N ALA A 520 -22.76 12.15 21.34
CA ALA A 520 -21.38 12.56 21.58
C ALA A 520 -20.94 12.37 23.03
N ASP A 521 -21.88 12.33 23.97
CA ASP A 521 -21.68 12.13 25.42
C ASP A 521 -21.57 10.67 25.87
N LYS A 522 -21.69 9.71 24.94
CA LYS A 522 -21.48 8.30 25.24
C LYS A 522 -19.98 7.98 25.16
N GLU A 523 -19.30 8.17 26.29
CA GLU A 523 -17.85 7.92 26.36
C GLU A 523 -17.46 6.51 25.91
N GLY A 524 -16.33 6.41 25.23
CA GLY A 524 -15.79 5.17 24.70
C GLY A 524 -14.80 5.44 23.58
N PHE A 525 -14.27 4.39 22.98
CA PHE A 525 -13.25 4.47 21.94
C PHE A 525 -13.66 5.41 20.76
N LEU A 526 -14.94 5.38 20.35
CA LEU A 526 -15.48 6.20 19.26
C LEU A 526 -15.73 7.66 19.64
N ARG A 527 -15.74 7.99 20.91
CA ARG A 527 -15.97 9.32 21.47
C ARG A 527 -14.83 9.77 22.39
N SER A 528 -13.65 9.16 22.25
CA SER A 528 -12.43 9.64 22.92
C SER A 528 -12.03 11.01 22.36
N GLU A 529 -11.25 11.76 23.12
CA GLU A 529 -10.75 13.09 22.73
C GLU A 529 -10.12 13.09 21.33
N ARG A 530 -9.24 12.11 21.05
CA ARG A 530 -8.56 11.95 19.76
C ARG A 530 -9.57 11.70 18.64
N SER A 531 -10.54 10.80 18.86
CA SER A 531 -11.59 10.49 17.91
C SER A 531 -12.45 11.71 17.57
N LEU A 532 -12.80 12.49 18.57
CA LEU A 532 -13.59 13.71 18.41
C LEU A 532 -12.79 14.76 17.62
N ILE A 533 -11.54 15.05 17.98
CA ILE A 533 -10.68 16.01 17.28
C ILE A 533 -10.49 15.62 15.79
N GLN A 534 -10.29 14.34 15.52
CA GLN A 534 -10.18 13.81 14.15
C GLN A 534 -11.47 14.03 13.34
N THR A 535 -12.61 13.74 13.95
CA THR A 535 -13.93 13.89 13.31
C THR A 535 -14.25 15.37 13.07
N ILE A 536 -13.99 16.24 14.05
CA ILE A 536 -14.13 17.70 13.95
C ILE A 536 -13.29 18.24 12.78
N GLY A 537 -12.06 17.75 12.64
CA GLY A 537 -11.12 18.17 11.60
C GLY A 537 -11.61 17.93 10.16
N ARG A 538 -12.64 17.09 9.95
CA ARG A 538 -13.24 16.86 8.62
C ARG A 538 -13.98 18.09 8.10
N ALA A 539 -14.57 18.92 8.96
CA ALA A 539 -15.18 20.19 8.58
C ALA A 539 -14.19 21.36 8.47
N ALA A 540 -12.92 21.18 8.83
CA ALA A 540 -11.92 22.24 8.85
C ALA A 540 -11.38 22.65 7.45
N ARG A 541 -11.90 22.07 6.38
CA ARG A 541 -11.53 22.36 4.99
C ARG A 541 -12.54 23.21 4.24
N HIS A 542 -13.66 23.53 4.88
CA HIS A 542 -14.71 24.37 4.33
C HIS A 542 -14.76 25.71 5.06
N VAL A 543 -15.01 26.80 4.33
CA VAL A 543 -15.10 28.15 4.93
C VAL A 543 -16.24 28.22 5.96
N ASP A 544 -17.39 27.58 5.64
CA ASP A 544 -18.56 27.48 6.53
C ASP A 544 -18.52 26.24 7.43
N GLY A 545 -17.33 25.75 7.75
CA GLY A 545 -17.15 24.52 8.53
C GLY A 545 -17.79 24.64 9.92
N ALA A 546 -18.69 23.71 10.24
CA ALA A 546 -19.38 23.63 11.54
C ALA A 546 -19.47 22.17 12.03
N VAL A 547 -19.54 22.02 13.35
CA VAL A 547 -19.72 20.73 14.00
C VAL A 547 -20.85 20.81 15.01
N ILE A 548 -21.75 19.85 14.97
CA ILE A 548 -22.81 19.68 15.97
C ILE A 548 -22.51 18.41 16.75
N MET A 549 -22.41 18.52 18.06
CA MET A 549 -22.33 17.41 19.00
C MET A 549 -23.66 17.25 19.70
N TYR A 550 -24.39 16.16 19.44
CA TYR A 550 -25.59 15.85 20.19
C TYR A 550 -25.21 15.08 21.45
N GLY A 551 -25.50 15.69 22.61
CA GLY A 551 -25.19 15.14 23.91
C GLY A 551 -25.84 15.96 25.01
N ASP A 552 -26.34 15.28 26.04
CA ASP A 552 -27.03 15.93 27.18
C ASP A 552 -26.04 16.42 28.26
N THR A 553 -24.82 15.86 28.22
CA THR A 553 -23.74 16.27 29.16
C THR A 553 -22.43 16.45 28.37
N ILE A 554 -21.64 17.46 28.80
CA ILE A 554 -20.29 17.64 28.22
C ILE A 554 -19.31 16.76 29.00
N THR A 555 -18.86 15.67 28.37
CA THR A 555 -17.87 14.77 28.97
C THR A 555 -16.47 15.38 28.97
N ASP A 556 -15.51 14.75 29.65
CA ASP A 556 -14.13 15.22 29.66
C ASP A 556 -13.49 15.13 28.25
N SER A 557 -13.76 14.06 27.54
CA SER A 557 -13.31 13.91 26.13
C SER A 557 -13.87 15.00 25.22
N MET A 558 -15.15 15.35 25.35
CA MET A 558 -15.75 16.45 24.62
C MET A 558 -15.11 17.79 24.99
N ARG A 559 -14.88 18.03 26.27
CA ARG A 559 -14.28 19.29 26.76
C ARG A 559 -12.90 19.51 26.19
N VAL A 560 -12.03 18.49 26.25
CA VAL A 560 -10.67 18.55 25.68
C VAL A 560 -10.72 18.82 24.17
N ALA A 561 -11.60 18.12 23.43
CA ALA A 561 -11.73 18.32 22.00
C ALA A 561 -12.24 19.72 21.62
N ILE A 562 -13.21 20.26 22.37
CA ILE A 562 -13.76 21.60 22.18
C ILE A 562 -12.69 22.67 22.47
N ASP A 563 -11.98 22.54 23.60
CA ASP A 563 -10.98 23.52 24.03
C ASP A 563 -9.79 23.56 23.07
N GLU A 564 -9.31 22.38 22.61
CA GLU A 564 -8.23 22.31 21.63
C GLU A 564 -8.65 22.90 20.27
N THR A 565 -9.87 22.64 19.82
CA THR A 565 -10.39 23.22 18.57
C THR A 565 -10.50 24.74 18.67
N LYS A 566 -10.97 25.26 19.81
CA LYS A 566 -11.01 26.71 20.07
C LYS A 566 -9.60 27.31 20.09
N ARG A 567 -8.64 26.65 20.73
CA ARG A 567 -7.24 27.09 20.79
C ARG A 567 -6.68 27.21 19.37
N ARG A 568 -6.82 26.16 18.54
CA ARG A 568 -6.35 26.15 17.14
C ARG A 568 -7.02 27.24 16.33
N ARG A 569 -8.33 27.41 16.47
CA ARG A 569 -9.10 28.47 15.77
C ARG A 569 -8.59 29.87 16.14
N SER A 570 -8.33 30.15 17.41
CA SER A 570 -7.81 31.45 17.87
C SER A 570 -6.42 31.75 17.33
N ILE A 571 -5.52 30.75 17.30
CA ILE A 571 -4.17 30.90 16.73
C ILE A 571 -4.27 31.24 15.24
N GLN A 572 -5.05 30.49 14.48
CA GLN A 572 -5.24 30.74 13.04
C GLN A 572 -5.86 32.10 12.77
N GLN A 573 -6.85 32.50 13.57
CA GLN A 573 -7.51 33.80 13.44
C GLN A 573 -6.55 34.97 13.69
N ALA A 574 -5.73 34.86 14.74
CA ALA A 574 -4.71 35.86 15.03
C ALA A 574 -3.68 35.99 13.88
N TYR A 575 -3.21 34.85 13.38
CA TYR A 575 -2.30 34.81 12.24
C TYR A 575 -2.91 35.43 10.98
N ASN A 576 -4.17 35.12 10.67
CA ASN A 576 -4.87 35.71 9.53
C ASN A 576 -4.99 37.23 9.63
N GLN A 577 -5.30 37.74 10.84
CA GLN A 577 -5.40 39.19 11.10
C GLN A 577 -4.05 39.89 10.93
N GLU A 578 -2.98 39.30 11.48
CA GLU A 578 -1.63 39.86 11.39
C GLU A 578 -1.11 39.93 9.94
N HIS A 579 -1.42 38.91 9.14
CA HIS A 579 -0.92 38.80 7.76
C HIS A 579 -1.93 39.21 6.69
N GLY A 580 -3.11 39.73 7.08
CA GLY A 580 -4.16 40.16 6.15
C GLY A 580 -4.72 39.03 5.27
N ILE A 581 -4.75 37.81 5.78
CA ILE A 581 -5.20 36.62 5.03
C ILE A 581 -6.72 36.47 5.15
N THR A 582 -7.39 36.39 4.02
CA THR A 582 -8.81 36.03 3.95
C THR A 582 -8.94 34.52 3.72
N PRO A 583 -9.65 33.77 4.58
CA PRO A 583 -9.86 32.32 4.40
C PRO A 583 -10.44 31.98 3.03
N ARG A 584 -9.85 31.02 2.35
CA ARG A 584 -10.30 30.56 1.02
C ARG A 584 -10.52 29.06 1.04
N GLY A 585 -11.67 28.62 0.51
CA GLY A 585 -11.97 27.20 0.31
C GLY A 585 -10.96 26.55 -0.62
N ILE A 586 -10.68 25.27 -0.38
CA ILE A 586 -9.81 24.46 -1.22
C ILE A 586 -10.68 23.86 -2.33
N THR A 587 -10.29 24.08 -3.59
CA THR A 587 -10.82 23.35 -4.73
C THR A 587 -9.79 22.30 -5.10
N LYS A 588 -10.07 21.04 -4.82
CA LYS A 588 -9.18 19.91 -5.18
C LYS A 588 -9.82 19.14 -6.33
N ALA A 589 -9.04 18.82 -7.35
CA ALA A 589 -9.49 17.91 -8.40
C ALA A 589 -9.99 16.59 -7.76
N ILE A 590 -11.02 16.00 -8.32
CA ILE A 590 -11.52 14.71 -7.89
C ILE A 590 -10.50 13.69 -8.40
N ASP A 591 -9.65 13.24 -7.50
CA ASP A 591 -8.60 12.27 -7.81
C ASP A 591 -9.21 10.86 -7.92
N GLU A 592 -8.76 10.08 -8.88
CA GLU A 592 -9.23 8.71 -9.08
C GLU A 592 -8.70 7.74 -8.00
N GLY A 593 -7.88 8.22 -7.07
CA GLY A 593 -7.38 7.48 -5.92
C GLY A 593 -6.62 6.21 -6.32
N LEU A 594 -7.00 5.06 -5.74
CA LEU A 594 -6.41 3.75 -6.08
C LEU A 594 -6.53 3.39 -7.57
N ARG A 595 -7.54 3.91 -8.27
CA ARG A 595 -7.72 3.68 -9.72
C ARG A 595 -6.65 4.36 -10.57
N ALA A 596 -6.07 5.46 -10.10
CA ALA A 596 -4.96 6.13 -10.79
C ALA A 596 -3.64 5.35 -10.66
N ILE A 597 -3.50 4.56 -9.60
CA ILE A 597 -2.31 3.73 -9.34
C ILE A 597 -2.45 2.34 -9.97
N ILE A 598 -3.68 1.81 -9.98
CA ILE A 598 -4.03 0.54 -10.62
C ILE A 598 -4.84 0.92 -11.87
N PRO A 599 -4.21 1.06 -13.04
CA PRO A 599 -4.95 1.31 -14.26
C PRO A 599 -5.96 0.18 -14.41
N GLN A 600 -7.25 0.48 -14.25
CA GLN A 600 -8.24 -0.37 -14.87
C GLN A 600 -7.89 -0.34 -16.36
N LYS A 601 -7.87 -1.49 -17.00
CA LYS A 601 -7.79 -1.59 -18.46
C LYS A 601 -8.98 -0.87 -19.08
N GLU A 602 -9.02 0.46 -18.96
CA GLU A 602 -9.87 1.30 -19.76
C GLU A 602 -9.14 1.51 -21.08
N ASP A 603 -9.72 0.97 -22.11
CA ASP A 603 -9.74 1.26 -23.53
C ASP A 603 -8.88 2.42 -24.10
N GLU A 604 -7.67 2.66 -23.61
CA GLU A 604 -6.66 3.27 -24.46
C GLU A 604 -6.15 2.20 -25.41
N LYS A 605 -6.82 2.13 -26.55
CA LYS A 605 -6.31 1.37 -27.70
C LYS A 605 -4.85 1.77 -27.88
N PRO A 606 -3.89 0.86 -27.73
CA PRO A 606 -2.48 1.18 -27.95
C PRO A 606 -2.35 1.79 -29.33
N LYS A 607 -1.99 3.07 -29.40
CA LYS A 607 -1.71 3.75 -30.66
C LYS A 607 -0.37 3.21 -31.16
N LEU A 608 -0.46 2.11 -31.90
CA LEU A 608 0.69 1.45 -32.47
C LEU A 608 1.38 2.41 -33.47
N ASP A 609 2.58 2.89 -33.16
CA ASP A 609 3.39 3.60 -34.13
C ASP A 609 4.21 2.60 -34.95
N LEU A 610 3.56 2.05 -35.98
CA LEU A 610 4.16 1.06 -36.87
C LEU A 610 5.45 1.55 -37.59
N LYS A 611 5.77 2.84 -37.53
CA LYS A 611 7.02 3.37 -38.06
C LYS A 611 8.26 2.97 -37.27
N LYS A 612 8.07 2.64 -35.99
CA LYS A 612 9.13 2.22 -35.08
C LYS A 612 9.37 0.71 -35.03
N ILE A 613 8.53 -0.07 -35.71
CA ILE A 613 8.68 -1.52 -35.82
C ILE A 613 9.31 -1.84 -37.20
N PRO A 614 10.38 -2.64 -37.28
CA PRO A 614 10.94 -3.10 -38.51
C PRO A 614 9.91 -3.86 -39.36
N LYS A 615 9.81 -3.55 -40.67
CA LYS A 615 8.78 -4.14 -41.56
C LYS A 615 8.87 -5.66 -41.72
N ASP A 616 10.05 -6.22 -41.57
CA ASP A 616 10.32 -7.65 -41.61
C ASP A 616 9.77 -8.39 -40.38
N GLU A 617 9.53 -7.69 -39.30
CA GLU A 617 8.94 -8.25 -38.08
C GLU A 617 7.39 -8.27 -38.06
N TYR A 618 6.71 -7.56 -38.98
CA TYR A 618 5.24 -7.50 -39.03
C TYR A 618 4.57 -8.87 -39.11
N ALA A 619 5.12 -9.78 -39.93
CA ALA A 619 4.57 -11.12 -40.09
C ALA A 619 4.69 -11.97 -38.79
N SER A 620 5.80 -11.82 -38.07
CA SER A 620 6.06 -12.47 -36.80
C SER A 620 5.12 -11.91 -35.73
N LEU A 621 5.02 -10.59 -35.65
CA LEU A 621 4.15 -9.89 -34.70
C LEU A 621 2.66 -10.28 -34.86
N VAL A 622 2.16 -10.34 -36.10
CA VAL A 622 0.80 -10.81 -36.42
C VAL A 622 0.57 -12.25 -35.95
N LYS A 623 1.58 -13.12 -36.13
CA LYS A 623 1.47 -14.51 -35.67
C LYS A 623 1.38 -14.63 -34.18
N ASP A 624 2.16 -13.84 -33.44
CA ASP A 624 2.20 -13.84 -32.00
C ASP A 624 0.93 -13.26 -31.39
N LEU A 625 0.51 -12.08 -31.87
CA LEU A 625 -0.75 -11.47 -31.45
C LEU A 625 -1.96 -12.38 -31.73
N THR A 626 -1.91 -13.17 -32.84
CA THR A 626 -2.94 -14.18 -33.13
C THR A 626 -2.92 -15.32 -32.10
N GLY A 627 -1.73 -15.74 -31.65
CA GLY A 627 -1.56 -16.72 -30.58
C GLY A 627 -2.16 -16.23 -29.26
N GLN A 628 -1.79 -15.02 -28.85
CA GLN A 628 -2.31 -14.36 -27.64
C GLN A 628 -3.82 -14.15 -27.69
N MET A 629 -4.36 -13.71 -28.83
CA MET A 629 -5.81 -13.56 -29.03
C MET A 629 -6.57 -14.88 -28.81
N LYS A 630 -6.05 -15.99 -29.34
CA LYS A 630 -6.67 -17.31 -29.17
C LYS A 630 -6.60 -17.77 -27.72
N LEU A 631 -5.50 -17.51 -27.03
CA LEU A 631 -5.33 -17.85 -25.61
C LEU A 631 -6.29 -17.02 -24.74
N ALA A 632 -6.34 -15.70 -24.94
CA ALA A 632 -7.28 -14.82 -24.25
C ALA A 632 -8.75 -15.27 -24.47
N SER A 633 -9.10 -15.67 -25.68
CA SER A 633 -10.43 -16.24 -25.99
C SER A 633 -10.70 -17.56 -25.27
N ALA A 634 -9.69 -18.43 -25.15
CA ALA A 634 -9.80 -19.70 -24.43
C ALA A 634 -9.94 -19.51 -22.92
N ASN A 635 -9.31 -18.46 -22.38
CA ASN A 635 -9.38 -18.06 -20.98
C ASN A 635 -10.65 -17.24 -20.65
N LEU A 636 -11.57 -17.04 -21.62
CA LEU A 636 -12.79 -16.23 -21.48
C LEU A 636 -12.52 -14.72 -21.29
N GLU A 637 -11.32 -14.24 -21.62
CA GLU A 637 -10.93 -12.82 -21.61
C GLU A 637 -11.36 -12.15 -22.94
N PHE A 638 -12.67 -12.04 -23.15
CA PHE A 638 -13.21 -11.63 -24.46
C PHE A 638 -12.84 -10.20 -24.87
N GLU A 639 -12.71 -9.27 -23.94
CA GLU A 639 -12.31 -7.89 -24.20
C GLU A 639 -10.86 -7.84 -24.72
N ARG A 640 -9.93 -8.49 -24.03
CA ARG A 640 -8.54 -8.63 -24.46
C ARG A 640 -8.42 -9.32 -25.83
N ALA A 641 -9.21 -10.36 -26.09
CA ALA A 641 -9.24 -11.02 -27.39
C ALA A 641 -9.75 -10.10 -28.50
N ALA A 642 -10.71 -9.22 -28.24
CA ALA A 642 -11.22 -8.25 -29.20
C ALA A 642 -10.19 -7.16 -29.52
N GLU A 643 -9.48 -6.63 -28.51
CA GLU A 643 -8.38 -5.65 -28.69
C GLU A 643 -7.26 -6.21 -29.56
N LEU A 644 -6.80 -7.43 -29.23
CA LEU A 644 -5.76 -8.11 -30.01
C LEU A 644 -6.19 -8.36 -31.46
N ARG A 645 -7.47 -8.70 -31.69
CA ARG A 645 -8.04 -8.85 -33.04
C ARG A 645 -7.96 -7.55 -33.83
N ASP A 646 -8.35 -6.44 -33.21
CA ASP A 646 -8.40 -5.13 -33.86
C ASP A 646 -6.99 -4.63 -34.19
N LEU A 647 -6.04 -4.85 -33.29
CA LEU A 647 -4.62 -4.57 -33.49
C LEU A 647 -4.03 -5.41 -34.67
N ILE A 648 -4.31 -6.71 -34.71
CA ILE A 648 -3.93 -7.58 -35.83
C ILE A 648 -4.48 -7.07 -37.16
N ALA A 649 -5.73 -6.60 -37.18
CA ALA A 649 -6.35 -6.05 -38.37
C ALA A 649 -5.68 -4.75 -38.84
N GLU A 650 -5.22 -3.91 -37.91
CA GLU A 650 -4.48 -2.69 -38.25
C GLU A 650 -3.10 -3.00 -38.85
N ILE A 651 -2.33 -3.89 -38.21
CA ILE A 651 -1.02 -4.30 -38.72
C ILE A 651 -1.14 -4.91 -40.13
N LYS A 652 -2.10 -5.81 -40.33
CA LYS A 652 -2.35 -6.43 -41.64
C LYS A 652 -2.73 -5.44 -42.73
N ARG A 653 -3.33 -4.28 -42.41
CA ARG A 653 -3.60 -3.22 -43.39
C ARG A 653 -2.35 -2.46 -43.84
N LYS A 654 -1.29 -2.49 -43.03
CA LYS A 654 -0.04 -1.76 -43.27
C LYS A 654 1.10 -2.68 -43.77
N MET A 655 0.92 -4.03 -43.72
CA MET A 655 1.73 -5.02 -44.40
C MET A 655 1.50 -4.96 -45.91
#